data_5290915c309b73340d886f4a05f6fbcb
#
_entry.id   5290915c309b73340d886f4a05f6fbcb
#
_cell.length_a   1.000
_cell.length_b   1.000
_cell.length_c   1.000
_cell.angle_alpha   90.00
_cell.angle_beta   90.00
_cell.angle_gamma   90.00
#
_symmetry.space_group_name_H-M   'P 1'
#
loop_
_entity.id
_entity.type
_entity.pdbx_description
1 polymer ?
#
loop_
_entity_poly.entity_id
_entity_poly.type
_entity_poly.pdbx_seq_one_letter_code
_entity_poly.pdbx_strand_id
1 'polypeptide(L)'
;MTLPTLTSPPPQTLRRRGRVVLSAVLAATLGITVVSVATDASAADALLSQGKPATASSVENATFPASAAVDGNTGTRWSSTFADPQWLQVDLGSTQSISQVVLNWEAAYASAFTIQTSANGSTWTNISPVTAGQNGLQTLNVTGSGRYVRMNGTTRATPYGYSLWEFQVFGGSGTDPSLPTSDTPDLGPNVRIFEPSTPASTIQSAVDQAFNAQLRSPTAQFGAQRHVFLFKPGTYGRVWANVGFYTTLAGLGLNPDDVTINGAVNVDSGWNYGDESNATQNFWRSMENLSIVPEGGTNRWAVSQAAPMRRVHIKGNLTLAPSNQDNGQGYSSGGYLADSVVDGVVSSGSQQQWYTRDSRIGRWDGGVWNMVYSGVQGAPANAFPNPPHTTLATTPVTREKPFLYVDSAGLYRVFVPALRRNSAGANWPNTAGTSIPMREFYVAKPGDSAARINSALAQGLNLFFTPGTYTLNDTIRVTRANTVVTGIGFPTLIPTGGVEALNVADVDGIKVSGLTFDAGTTNSPTLMSVGRAGVHTDHAVNPISLQDVFFRIGSSVQGKATTTLAVHSDDTIIDHIWAWRADHGGAPTGWAVNTGDTGLLVNGDDVLATGLFVEHYQKYEVIWNGNRGRTIFFQNEKPYDVPNQAAWIGPRGNGYAAYKVADNVTDHELWGGGSYAYFNVNPSVRVDRAFEVPNRSGVRLRSVLTVSLGDVGTIANVVNDVGGAVPNPAGNTTPRNVVAYP
;
A
#
# COMPACT_ATOMS: atom_id res chain seq x y z
N MET A 1 -43.41 18.22 48.55
CA MET A 1 -44.26 19.35 48.14
C MET A 1 -44.11 19.49 46.62
N THR A 2 -45.15 18.98 45.99
CA THR A 2 -45.94 19.41 44.81
C THR A 2 -45.23 20.17 43.67
N LEU A 3 -45.27 19.54 42.53
CA LEU A 3 -45.24 20.08 41.16
C LEU A 3 -46.29 21.20 40.95
N PRO A 4 -46.21 22.04 39.90
CA PRO A 4 -47.18 21.85 38.83
C PRO A 4 -46.60 21.88 37.39
N THR A 5 -47.29 21.12 36.55
CA THR A 5 -47.37 21.06 35.09
C THR A 5 -48.00 22.31 34.48
N LEU A 6 -47.63 22.67 33.22
CA LEU A 6 -48.44 23.42 32.23
C LEU A 6 -47.87 23.12 30.82
N THR A 7 -48.55 22.37 30.03
CA THR A 7 -49.49 22.42 28.87
C THR A 7 -49.04 23.27 27.70
N SER A 8 -48.95 22.62 26.56
CA SER A 8 -48.79 23.15 25.18
C SER A 8 -50.11 23.68 24.63
N PRO A 9 -50.14 24.54 23.63
CA PRO A 9 -51.20 24.59 22.64
C PRO A 9 -50.76 24.31 21.20
N PRO A 10 -51.75 24.05 20.28
CA PRO A 10 -51.58 23.28 19.06
C PRO A 10 -51.38 24.15 17.79
N PRO A 11 -51.12 23.54 16.61
CA PRO A 11 -50.75 24.24 15.39
C PRO A 11 -51.97 24.71 14.56
N GLN A 12 -51.78 25.83 13.86
CA GLN A 12 -52.76 26.33 12.88
C GLN A 12 -52.39 25.94 11.45
N THR A 13 -53.37 25.38 10.77
CA THR A 13 -53.39 25.04 9.35
C THR A 13 -53.69 26.26 8.48
N LEU A 14 -53.01 26.37 7.34
CA LEU A 14 -53.46 27.18 6.21
C LEU A 14 -53.46 26.34 4.92
N ARG A 15 -54.69 26.09 4.45
CA ARG A 15 -55.02 25.49 3.15
C ARG A 15 -54.78 26.51 2.02
N ARG A 16 -54.20 26.07 0.88
CA ARG A 16 -54.57 26.56 -0.43
C ARG A 16 -54.67 25.45 -1.45
N ARG A 17 -55.80 25.44 -2.17
CA ARG A 17 -56.22 24.52 -3.23
C ARG A 17 -55.54 24.84 -4.56
N GLY A 18 -55.37 23.79 -5.37
CA GLY A 18 -55.10 24.03 -6.79
C GLY A 18 -54.91 22.76 -7.61
N ARG A 19 -56.01 22.20 -8.08
CA ARG A 19 -56.27 21.48 -9.34
C ARG A 19 -55.37 20.32 -9.77
N VAL A 20 -55.98 19.16 -9.73
CA VAL A 20 -55.69 17.91 -10.46
C VAL A 20 -56.01 18.13 -11.94
N VAL A 21 -55.12 17.77 -12.82
CA VAL A 21 -55.42 17.41 -14.22
C VAL A 21 -54.90 15.97 -14.43
N LEU A 22 -55.84 15.09 -14.61
CA LEU A 22 -55.62 13.69 -14.98
C LEU A 22 -55.38 13.66 -16.50
N SER A 23 -54.25 13.11 -16.94
CA SER A 23 -54.06 12.70 -18.32
C SER A 23 -53.55 11.26 -18.31
N ALA A 24 -54.40 10.36 -18.67
CA ALA A 24 -54.09 9.00 -18.97
C ALA A 24 -53.30 8.95 -20.29
N VAL A 25 -52.12 8.32 -20.28
CA VAL A 25 -51.42 7.95 -21.50
C VAL A 25 -51.15 6.45 -21.50
N LEU A 26 -51.62 5.85 -22.53
CA LEU A 26 -51.58 4.45 -22.94
C LEU A 26 -50.11 3.88 -22.91
N ALA A 27 -49.90 2.78 -22.22
CA ALA A 27 -48.65 2.03 -22.31
C ALA A 27 -48.56 1.26 -23.62
N ALA A 28 -47.74 1.70 -24.54
CA ALA A 28 -47.25 0.88 -25.64
C ALA A 28 -45.88 0.32 -25.25
N THR A 29 -45.84 -0.98 -25.00
CA THR A 29 -44.60 -1.73 -24.79
C THR A 29 -43.82 -1.84 -26.12
N LEU A 30 -42.86 -0.96 -26.34
CA LEU A 30 -41.79 -1.17 -27.32
C LEU A 30 -40.64 -1.86 -26.58
N GLY A 31 -40.38 -3.11 -26.92
CA GLY A 31 -39.15 -3.82 -26.51
C GLY A 31 -37.93 -3.16 -27.14
N ILE A 32 -37.24 -2.34 -26.40
CA ILE A 32 -35.90 -1.87 -26.75
C ILE A 32 -34.93 -2.93 -26.26
N THR A 33 -34.46 -3.76 -27.21
CA THR A 33 -33.26 -4.55 -27.02
C THR A 33 -32.11 -3.57 -26.91
N VAL A 34 -31.63 -3.33 -25.68
CA VAL A 34 -30.38 -2.63 -25.45
C VAL A 34 -29.28 -3.60 -25.89
N VAL A 35 -28.81 -3.43 -27.11
CA VAL A 35 -27.52 -3.97 -27.52
C VAL A 35 -26.49 -3.16 -26.77
N SER A 36 -26.01 -3.70 -25.66
CA SER A 36 -24.78 -3.21 -25.03
C SER A 36 -23.65 -3.44 -26.04
N VAL A 37 -23.28 -2.40 -26.77
CA VAL A 37 -21.99 -2.34 -27.43
C VAL A 37 -20.99 -2.29 -26.28
N ALA A 38 -20.37 -3.42 -25.96
CA ALA A 38 -19.15 -3.44 -25.20
C ALA A 38 -18.14 -2.61 -26.01
N THR A 39 -17.89 -1.39 -25.60
CA THR A 39 -16.69 -0.68 -26.04
C THR A 39 -15.55 -1.45 -25.39
N ASP A 40 -14.84 -2.24 -26.18
CA ASP A 40 -13.56 -2.79 -25.81
C ASP A 40 -12.71 -1.62 -25.31
N ALA A 41 -12.47 -1.57 -23.99
CA ALA A 41 -11.47 -0.67 -23.44
C ALA A 41 -10.12 -1.16 -23.98
N SER A 42 -9.61 -0.47 -25.00
CA SER A 42 -8.29 -0.71 -25.55
C SER A 42 -7.29 -0.66 -24.40
N ALA A 43 -6.51 -1.72 -24.23
CA ALA A 43 -5.38 -1.71 -23.31
C ALA A 43 -4.50 -0.50 -23.65
N ALA A 44 -4.09 0.27 -22.63
CA ALA A 44 -3.21 1.40 -22.84
C ALA A 44 -1.89 0.91 -23.46
N ASP A 45 -1.48 1.56 -24.53
CA ASP A 45 -0.31 1.17 -25.31
C ASP A 45 0.98 1.30 -24.47
N ALA A 46 1.86 0.29 -24.52
CA ALA A 46 3.13 0.31 -23.79
C ALA A 46 4.11 1.31 -24.43
N LEU A 47 4.86 2.06 -23.62
CA LEU A 47 5.97 2.89 -24.09
C LEU A 47 7.16 2.00 -24.48
N LEU A 48 7.39 1.87 -25.81
CA LEU A 48 8.35 0.94 -26.39
C LEU A 48 9.76 1.54 -26.54
N SER A 49 9.88 2.89 -26.61
CA SER A 49 11.11 3.58 -27.02
C SER A 49 12.05 3.94 -25.88
N GLN A 50 11.55 4.02 -24.62
CA GLN A 50 12.34 4.53 -23.49
C GLN A 50 13.59 3.67 -23.21
N GLY A 51 14.74 4.32 -23.12
CA GLY A 51 16.02 3.66 -22.85
C GLY A 51 16.52 2.77 -24.01
N LYS A 52 15.90 2.81 -25.18
CA LYS A 52 16.29 2.02 -26.34
C LYS A 52 17.42 2.70 -27.12
N PRO A 53 18.24 1.94 -27.87
CA PRO A 53 19.24 2.52 -28.75
C PRO A 53 18.61 3.50 -29.75
N ALA A 54 19.09 4.72 -29.79
CA ALA A 54 18.66 5.75 -30.74
C ALA A 54 19.83 6.25 -31.58
N THR A 55 19.55 6.51 -32.84
CA THR A 55 20.49 7.08 -33.82
C THR A 55 19.82 8.23 -34.57
N ALA A 56 20.61 9.15 -35.10
CA ALA A 56 20.09 10.29 -35.85
C ALA A 56 20.94 10.55 -37.10
N SER A 57 20.37 11.25 -38.09
CA SER A 57 21.10 11.68 -39.30
C SER A 57 22.25 12.63 -38.97
N SER A 58 22.06 13.44 -37.94
CA SER A 58 23.07 14.34 -37.40
C SER A 58 22.78 14.71 -35.95
N VAL A 59 23.77 15.28 -35.28
CA VAL A 59 23.63 15.99 -33.99
C VAL A 59 24.21 17.39 -34.13
N GLU A 60 23.62 18.38 -33.47
CA GLU A 60 24.13 19.76 -33.41
C GLU A 60 25.54 19.80 -32.83
N ASN A 61 25.72 19.10 -31.71
CA ASN A 61 27.02 18.89 -31.06
C ASN A 61 26.90 17.73 -30.07
N ALA A 62 27.99 17.37 -29.38
CA ALA A 62 28.04 16.23 -28.46
C ALA A 62 27.13 16.36 -27.22
N THR A 63 26.62 17.57 -26.91
CA THR A 63 25.70 17.80 -25.78
C THR A 63 24.28 17.33 -26.07
N PHE A 64 23.89 17.20 -27.36
CA PHE A 64 22.56 16.88 -27.80
C PHE A 64 22.46 15.57 -28.59
N PRO A 65 22.88 14.44 -27.99
CA PRO A 65 22.93 13.14 -28.67
C PRO A 65 21.52 12.59 -28.94
N ALA A 66 21.40 11.67 -29.88
CA ALA A 66 20.14 10.99 -30.21
C ALA A 66 19.51 10.28 -29.02
N SER A 67 20.33 9.69 -28.13
CA SER A 67 19.87 8.97 -26.93
C SER A 67 19.12 9.85 -25.93
N ALA A 68 19.37 11.15 -25.91
CA ALA A 68 18.70 12.08 -25.00
C ALA A 68 17.21 12.31 -25.34
N ALA A 69 16.75 11.90 -26.51
CA ALA A 69 15.32 11.96 -26.86
C ALA A 69 14.54 10.69 -26.51
N VAL A 70 15.14 9.72 -25.84
CA VAL A 70 14.51 8.46 -25.43
C VAL A 70 14.93 8.04 -24.01
N ASP A 71 15.51 8.97 -23.23
CA ASP A 71 16.06 8.68 -21.90
C ASP A 71 15.04 8.86 -20.76
N GLY A 72 13.85 9.43 -21.08
CA GLY A 72 12.78 9.70 -20.12
C GLY A 72 13.00 10.97 -19.29
N ASN A 73 13.98 11.79 -19.66
CA ASN A 73 14.35 13.02 -18.97
C ASN A 73 14.04 14.27 -19.82
N THR A 74 12.95 14.96 -19.55
CA THR A 74 12.55 16.17 -20.26
C THR A 74 13.50 17.38 -20.05
N GLY A 75 14.59 17.23 -19.31
CA GLY A 75 15.67 18.21 -19.17
C GLY A 75 16.84 17.97 -20.11
N THR A 76 16.85 16.87 -20.85
CA THR A 76 17.82 16.53 -21.90
C THR A 76 17.15 16.44 -23.26
N ARG A 77 17.85 16.64 -24.36
CA ARG A 77 17.24 16.63 -25.69
C ARG A 77 18.21 16.20 -26.78
N TRP A 78 17.68 15.69 -27.88
CA TRP A 78 18.38 15.63 -29.15
C TRP A 78 18.20 16.92 -29.93
N SER A 79 19.25 17.37 -30.66
CA SER A 79 19.17 18.44 -31.62
C SER A 79 19.98 18.09 -32.88
N SER A 80 19.41 18.30 -34.07
CA SER A 80 20.08 18.07 -35.36
C SER A 80 20.92 19.26 -35.80
N THR A 81 21.74 19.09 -36.86
CA THR A 81 22.26 20.21 -37.64
C THR A 81 21.13 21.01 -38.30
N PHE A 82 21.40 22.27 -38.68
CA PHE A 82 20.42 23.23 -39.18
C PHE A 82 20.18 23.06 -40.70
N ALA A 83 19.75 21.85 -41.10
CA ALA A 83 19.50 21.48 -42.48
C ALA A 83 18.27 20.55 -42.60
N ASP A 84 17.68 20.51 -43.81
CA ASP A 84 16.61 19.58 -44.16
C ASP A 84 17.10 18.61 -45.27
N PRO A 85 16.67 17.33 -45.24
CA PRO A 85 15.93 16.66 -44.16
C PRO A 85 16.84 16.14 -43.05
N GLN A 86 16.28 15.91 -41.84
CA GLN A 86 16.95 15.21 -40.73
C GLN A 86 16.02 14.19 -40.11
N TRP A 87 16.56 13.13 -39.53
CA TRP A 87 15.78 12.12 -38.86
C TRP A 87 16.38 11.69 -37.52
N LEU A 88 15.49 11.27 -36.61
CA LEU A 88 15.79 10.56 -35.38
C LEU A 88 15.12 9.20 -35.40
N GLN A 89 15.85 8.13 -35.10
CA GLN A 89 15.41 6.74 -35.17
C GLN A 89 15.68 6.04 -33.85
N VAL A 90 14.75 5.18 -33.43
CA VAL A 90 14.88 4.28 -32.29
C VAL A 90 14.81 2.81 -32.74
N ASP A 91 15.66 1.95 -32.19
CA ASP A 91 15.64 0.49 -32.35
C ASP A 91 14.89 -0.14 -31.17
N LEU A 92 13.69 -0.63 -31.40
CA LEU A 92 12.85 -1.26 -30.37
C LEU A 92 13.33 -2.67 -29.96
N GLY A 93 14.37 -3.20 -30.67
CA GLY A 93 14.97 -4.51 -30.40
C GLY A 93 14.31 -5.67 -31.15
N SER A 94 13.00 -5.60 -31.39
CA SER A 94 12.21 -6.56 -32.18
C SER A 94 11.08 -5.86 -32.92
N THR A 95 10.47 -6.55 -33.88
CA THR A 95 9.27 -6.01 -34.55
C THR A 95 8.12 -5.88 -33.58
N GLN A 96 7.58 -4.67 -33.47
CA GLN A 96 6.45 -4.30 -32.61
C GLN A 96 5.31 -3.73 -33.44
N SER A 97 4.07 -3.86 -32.98
CA SER A 97 2.92 -3.09 -33.49
C SER A 97 2.97 -1.70 -32.88
N ILE A 98 2.83 -0.67 -33.69
CA ILE A 98 2.90 0.73 -33.28
C ILE A 98 1.50 1.34 -33.41
N SER A 99 0.99 1.91 -32.35
CA SER A 99 -0.35 2.49 -32.26
C SER A 99 -0.34 4.00 -32.03
N GLN A 100 0.72 4.51 -31.36
CA GLN A 100 0.83 5.95 -31.07
C GLN A 100 2.30 6.37 -31.04
N VAL A 101 2.56 7.60 -31.46
CA VAL A 101 3.83 8.28 -31.32
C VAL A 101 3.59 9.64 -30.65
N VAL A 102 4.37 9.95 -29.59
CA VAL A 102 4.34 11.25 -28.92
C VAL A 102 5.69 11.91 -29.08
N LEU A 103 5.68 13.12 -29.66
CA LEU A 103 6.86 13.95 -29.85
C LEU A 103 6.78 15.13 -28.89
N ASN A 104 7.74 15.26 -27.97
CA ASN A 104 7.88 16.42 -27.11
C ASN A 104 8.94 17.35 -27.70
N TRP A 105 8.48 18.26 -28.56
CA TRP A 105 9.34 19.21 -29.26
C TRP A 105 9.87 20.30 -28.34
N GLU A 106 11.13 20.68 -28.54
CA GLU A 106 11.69 21.95 -28.10
C GLU A 106 11.20 23.06 -29.05
N ALA A 107 11.58 24.32 -28.83
CA ALA A 107 11.16 25.43 -29.71
C ALA A 107 11.53 25.25 -31.17
N ALA A 108 12.57 24.50 -31.48
CA ALA A 108 13.03 24.14 -32.83
C ALA A 108 12.37 22.83 -33.29
N TYR A 109 11.18 22.90 -33.82
CA TYR A 109 10.37 21.77 -34.24
C TYR A 109 10.25 21.59 -35.76
N ALA A 110 9.69 20.46 -36.20
CA ALA A 110 9.36 20.22 -37.60
C ALA A 110 7.96 20.77 -37.92
N SER A 111 7.84 21.66 -38.92
CA SER A 111 6.56 22.07 -39.50
C SER A 111 5.99 21.00 -40.45
N ALA A 112 6.87 20.17 -41.05
CA ALA A 112 6.47 18.99 -41.81
C ALA A 112 7.43 17.83 -41.53
N PHE A 113 6.85 16.63 -41.31
CA PHE A 113 7.60 15.41 -41.05
C PHE A 113 6.78 14.17 -41.34
N THR A 114 7.43 13.00 -41.29
CA THR A 114 6.77 11.70 -41.45
C THR A 114 7.24 10.75 -40.38
N ILE A 115 6.32 10.03 -39.73
CA ILE A 115 6.63 8.86 -38.94
C ILE A 115 6.74 7.65 -39.84
N GLN A 116 7.83 6.91 -39.68
CA GLN A 116 8.14 5.76 -40.52
C GLN A 116 8.53 4.55 -39.67
N THR A 117 8.21 3.35 -40.17
CA THR A 117 8.64 2.08 -39.59
C THR A 117 9.52 1.29 -40.53
N SER A 118 10.36 0.43 -39.95
CA SER A 118 11.21 -0.49 -40.72
C SER A 118 11.44 -1.79 -39.95
N ALA A 119 11.52 -2.90 -40.65
CA ALA A 119 11.95 -4.19 -40.07
C ALA A 119 13.47 -4.32 -39.97
N ASN A 120 14.24 -3.64 -40.88
CA ASN A 120 15.68 -3.85 -41.08
C ASN A 120 16.53 -2.57 -40.94
N GLY A 121 15.90 -1.39 -40.64
CA GLY A 121 16.57 -0.10 -40.53
C GLY A 121 17.00 0.54 -41.84
N SER A 122 16.71 -0.08 -42.99
CA SER A 122 17.11 0.39 -44.31
C SER A 122 15.94 0.64 -45.29
N THR A 123 14.90 -0.19 -45.23
CA THR A 123 13.66 -0.02 -46.02
C THR A 123 12.56 0.53 -45.11
N TRP A 124 11.98 1.68 -45.48
CA TRP A 124 11.07 2.44 -44.64
C TRP A 124 9.66 2.53 -45.22
N THR A 125 8.66 2.35 -44.37
CA THR A 125 7.25 2.51 -44.67
C THR A 125 6.72 3.72 -43.93
N ASN A 126 6.06 4.65 -44.61
CA ASN A 126 5.38 5.78 -44.01
C ASN A 126 4.11 5.32 -43.31
N ILE A 127 3.96 5.67 -42.02
CA ILE A 127 2.75 5.34 -41.23
C ILE A 127 1.96 6.59 -40.82
N SER A 128 2.58 7.79 -40.86
CA SER A 128 1.87 9.04 -40.61
C SER A 128 2.65 10.22 -41.22
N PRO A 129 2.18 10.82 -42.29
CA PRO A 129 2.68 12.10 -42.78
C PRO A 129 2.02 13.25 -41.99
N VAL A 130 2.83 14.26 -41.57
CA VAL A 130 2.39 15.46 -40.86
C VAL A 130 2.83 16.68 -41.69
N THR A 131 1.89 17.51 -42.08
CA THR A 131 2.13 18.74 -42.87
C THR A 131 1.90 20.01 -42.07
N ALA A 132 1.42 19.89 -40.82
CA ALA A 132 1.20 21.00 -39.90
C ALA A 132 1.71 20.57 -38.49
N GLY A 133 3.04 20.48 -38.37
CA GLY A 133 3.68 20.18 -37.09
C GLY A 133 3.50 21.32 -36.10
N GLN A 134 3.51 21.01 -34.82
CA GLN A 134 3.28 21.94 -33.72
C GLN A 134 4.41 21.88 -32.71
N ASN A 135 4.71 22.99 -32.09
CA ASN A 135 5.64 23.10 -30.97
C ASN A 135 5.09 22.41 -29.70
N GLY A 136 5.96 21.90 -28.84
CA GLY A 136 5.59 21.24 -27.58
C GLY A 136 5.15 19.79 -27.78
N LEU A 137 4.19 19.34 -26.99
CA LEU A 137 3.75 17.96 -26.99
C LEU A 137 2.78 17.68 -28.16
N GLN A 138 3.19 16.80 -29.07
CA GLN A 138 2.39 16.39 -30.22
C GLN A 138 2.14 14.88 -30.20
N THR A 139 0.88 14.47 -30.05
CA THR A 139 0.45 13.07 -30.04
C THR A 139 -0.13 12.68 -31.40
N LEU A 140 0.36 11.59 -31.97
CA LEU A 140 -0.07 11.03 -33.24
C LEU A 140 -0.57 9.60 -33.03
N ASN A 141 -1.85 9.35 -33.27
CA ASN A 141 -2.36 8.00 -33.36
C ASN A 141 -1.99 7.43 -34.73
N VAL A 142 -1.29 6.32 -34.77
CA VAL A 142 -0.74 5.72 -35.96
C VAL A 142 -1.06 4.22 -36.00
N THR A 143 -0.97 3.62 -37.17
CA THR A 143 -1.04 2.16 -37.33
C THR A 143 0.12 1.69 -38.18
N GLY A 144 1.00 0.89 -37.57
CA GLY A 144 2.18 0.37 -38.26
C GLY A 144 2.82 -0.79 -37.50
N SER A 145 3.85 -1.38 -38.10
CA SER A 145 4.65 -2.43 -37.47
C SER A 145 6.11 -2.29 -37.91
N GLY A 146 7.05 -2.51 -37.01
CA GLY A 146 8.47 -2.46 -37.31
C GLY A 146 9.33 -2.64 -36.06
N ARG A 147 10.60 -3.03 -36.28
CA ARG A 147 11.63 -3.00 -35.25
C ARG A 147 12.18 -1.60 -35.03
N TYR A 148 12.28 -0.82 -36.13
CA TYR A 148 12.77 0.54 -36.09
C TYR A 148 11.63 1.51 -36.33
N VAL A 149 11.59 2.59 -35.57
CA VAL A 149 10.64 3.72 -35.76
C VAL A 149 11.46 4.99 -35.88
N ARG A 150 11.13 5.85 -36.88
CA ARG A 150 11.80 7.14 -36.98
C ARG A 150 10.82 8.28 -37.28
N MET A 151 11.17 9.44 -36.73
CA MET A 151 10.66 10.73 -37.19
C MET A 151 11.62 11.23 -38.29
N ASN A 152 11.10 11.49 -39.48
CA ASN A 152 11.85 12.06 -40.59
C ASN A 152 11.31 13.47 -40.90
N GLY A 153 12.03 14.50 -40.41
CA GLY A 153 11.70 15.90 -40.60
C GLY A 153 12.09 16.37 -41.99
N THR A 154 11.15 16.98 -42.71
CA THR A 154 11.33 17.45 -44.10
C THR A 154 11.33 18.98 -44.19
N THR A 155 10.72 19.67 -43.23
CA THR A 155 10.69 21.14 -43.21
C THR A 155 10.77 21.62 -41.74
N ARG A 156 11.73 22.43 -41.45
CA ARG A 156 11.89 23.10 -40.14
C ARG A 156 10.91 24.26 -39.99
N ALA A 157 10.44 24.50 -38.77
CA ALA A 157 9.62 25.64 -38.42
C ALA A 157 10.45 26.86 -38.06
N THR A 158 11.75 26.71 -37.77
CA THR A 158 12.66 27.74 -37.30
C THR A 158 13.97 27.74 -38.09
N PRO A 159 14.83 28.74 -38.01
CA PRO A 159 16.17 28.71 -38.61
C PRO A 159 17.12 27.66 -37.98
N TYR A 160 16.78 27.14 -36.80
CA TYR A 160 17.54 26.11 -36.07
C TYR A 160 17.24 24.71 -36.63
N GLY A 161 17.86 23.67 -36.06
CA GLY A 161 17.63 22.27 -36.43
C GLY A 161 16.28 21.74 -35.94
N TYR A 162 16.14 20.40 -35.90
CA TYR A 162 15.04 19.73 -35.20
C TYR A 162 15.50 19.37 -33.80
N SER A 163 14.66 19.61 -32.79
CA SER A 163 15.01 19.37 -31.40
C SER A 163 13.86 18.73 -30.61
N LEU A 164 14.13 17.58 -30.02
CA LEU A 164 13.17 16.78 -29.25
C LEU A 164 13.67 16.54 -27.83
N TRP A 165 12.87 16.93 -26.84
CA TRP A 165 13.03 16.49 -25.46
C TRP A 165 12.78 15.00 -25.35
N GLU A 166 11.67 14.48 -25.99
CA GLU A 166 11.33 13.09 -25.97
C GLU A 166 10.70 12.63 -27.30
N PHE A 167 11.09 11.44 -27.74
CA PHE A 167 10.49 10.68 -28.84
C PHE A 167 9.92 9.39 -28.28
N GLN A 168 8.65 9.40 -27.94
CA GLN A 168 7.96 8.27 -27.34
C GLN A 168 7.18 7.49 -28.40
N VAL A 169 7.41 6.19 -28.47
CA VAL A 169 6.74 5.26 -29.35
C VAL A 169 5.94 4.30 -28.49
N PHE A 170 4.63 4.29 -28.69
CA PHE A 170 3.72 3.38 -28.02
C PHE A 170 3.21 2.33 -28.99
N GLY A 171 3.05 1.11 -28.47
CA GLY A 171 2.56 0.00 -29.27
C GLY A 171 1.59 -0.85 -28.50
N GLY A 172 0.64 -1.40 -29.24
CA GLY A 172 -0.20 -2.47 -28.73
C GLY A 172 0.66 -3.72 -28.57
N SER A 173 0.68 -4.30 -27.39
CA SER A 173 1.26 -5.60 -27.19
C SER A 173 0.50 -6.62 -28.05
N GLY A 174 1.11 -7.11 -29.10
CA GLY A 174 0.81 -8.46 -29.48
C GLY A 174 0.95 -9.31 -28.23
N THR A 175 -0.04 -10.10 -27.86
CA THR A 175 0.03 -11.00 -26.70
C THR A 175 1.39 -11.70 -26.75
N ASP A 176 2.24 -11.47 -25.75
CA ASP A 176 3.49 -12.24 -25.63
C ASP A 176 3.06 -13.70 -25.37
N PRO A 177 3.16 -14.62 -26.36
CA PRO A 177 2.71 -15.99 -26.17
C PRO A 177 3.55 -16.73 -25.11
N SER A 178 4.60 -16.08 -24.60
CA SER A 178 5.46 -16.60 -23.53
C SER A 178 4.96 -16.29 -22.12
N LEU A 179 3.91 -15.44 -21.95
CA LEU A 179 3.34 -15.16 -20.63
C LEU A 179 2.32 -16.26 -20.26
N PRO A 180 2.69 -17.21 -19.40
CA PRO A 180 1.76 -18.28 -19.03
C PRO A 180 0.66 -17.75 -18.12
N THR A 181 -0.60 -17.97 -18.52
CA THR A 181 -1.77 -17.73 -17.68
C THR A 181 -2.53 -19.04 -17.48
N SER A 182 -3.04 -19.26 -16.28
CA SER A 182 -3.73 -20.50 -15.93
C SER A 182 -4.69 -20.29 -14.76
N ASP A 183 -5.82 -20.99 -14.77
CA ASP A 183 -6.71 -21.07 -13.59
C ASP A 183 -6.22 -22.07 -12.54
N THR A 184 -5.13 -22.79 -12.84
CA THR A 184 -4.42 -23.65 -11.86
C THR A 184 -2.92 -23.32 -11.91
N PRO A 185 -2.52 -22.10 -11.51
CA PRO A 185 -1.14 -21.66 -11.66
C PRO A 185 -0.19 -22.41 -10.72
N ASP A 186 1.05 -22.54 -11.13
CA ASP A 186 2.14 -22.88 -10.23
C ASP A 186 2.43 -21.63 -9.32
N LEU A 187 2.24 -21.78 -8.02
CA LEU A 187 2.50 -20.74 -7.02
C LEU A 187 3.92 -20.78 -6.45
N GLY A 188 4.76 -21.68 -6.96
CA GLY A 188 6.17 -21.81 -6.58
C GLY A 188 6.42 -22.73 -5.37
N PRO A 189 7.69 -23.06 -5.12
CA PRO A 189 8.08 -24.08 -4.14
C PRO A 189 7.84 -23.69 -2.68
N ASN A 190 7.65 -22.39 -2.40
CA ASN A 190 7.39 -21.86 -1.06
C ASN A 190 5.91 -21.91 -0.66
N VAL A 191 5.03 -22.41 -1.55
CA VAL A 191 3.60 -22.55 -1.30
C VAL A 191 3.26 -24.04 -1.17
N ARG A 192 2.69 -24.43 -0.05
CA ARG A 192 2.15 -25.77 0.20
C ARG A 192 0.64 -25.69 0.31
N ILE A 193 -0.05 -26.52 -0.46
CA ILE A 193 -1.52 -26.54 -0.52
C ILE A 193 -1.98 -27.86 0.10
N PHE A 194 -2.87 -27.76 1.07
CA PHE A 194 -3.44 -28.93 1.77
C PHE A 194 -4.91 -29.11 1.41
N GLU A 195 -5.30 -30.37 1.32
CA GLU A 195 -6.68 -30.80 1.16
C GLU A 195 -7.20 -31.39 2.48
N PRO A 196 -8.52 -31.40 2.70
CA PRO A 196 -9.09 -32.00 3.93
C PRO A 196 -8.71 -33.48 4.15
N SER A 197 -8.39 -34.18 3.06
CA SER A 197 -7.88 -35.57 3.09
C SER A 197 -6.41 -35.69 3.51
N THR A 198 -5.66 -34.57 3.55
CA THR A 198 -4.24 -34.62 3.97
C THR A 198 -4.15 -34.98 5.44
N PRO A 199 -3.37 -36.04 5.79
CA PRO A 199 -3.20 -36.40 7.19
C PRO A 199 -2.71 -35.25 8.06
N ALA A 200 -3.31 -35.05 9.23
CA ALA A 200 -2.92 -33.96 10.15
C ALA A 200 -1.42 -34.01 10.52
N SER A 201 -0.85 -35.22 10.63
CA SER A 201 0.59 -35.42 10.88
C SER A 201 1.47 -34.89 9.74
N THR A 202 1.02 -34.96 8.49
CA THR A 202 1.74 -34.40 7.32
C THR A 202 1.72 -32.88 7.37
N ILE A 203 0.57 -32.30 7.68
CA ILE A 203 0.42 -30.86 7.85
C ILE A 203 1.29 -30.37 9.02
N GLN A 204 1.20 -31.06 10.18
CA GLN A 204 2.00 -30.71 11.36
C GLN A 204 3.49 -30.76 11.06
N SER A 205 3.97 -31.82 10.42
CA SER A 205 5.39 -31.94 10.04
C SER A 205 5.83 -30.78 9.12
N ALA A 206 4.96 -30.33 8.22
CA ALA A 206 5.27 -29.25 7.29
C ALA A 206 5.39 -27.87 7.99
N VAL A 207 4.46 -27.56 8.90
CA VAL A 207 4.49 -26.28 9.64
C VAL A 207 5.61 -26.28 10.69
N ASP A 208 5.87 -27.42 11.35
CA ASP A 208 6.98 -27.57 12.31
C ASP A 208 8.34 -27.41 11.62
N GLN A 209 8.52 -28.00 10.44
CA GLN A 209 9.76 -27.85 9.66
C GLN A 209 10.04 -26.38 9.33
N ALA A 210 9.04 -25.64 8.87
CA ALA A 210 9.18 -24.22 8.55
C ALA A 210 9.50 -23.39 9.80
N PHE A 211 8.79 -23.64 10.89
CA PHE A 211 8.99 -22.91 12.15
C PHE A 211 10.36 -23.21 12.77
N ASN A 212 10.73 -24.51 12.88
CA ASN A 212 11.99 -24.91 13.51
C ASN A 212 13.23 -24.43 12.75
N ALA A 213 13.14 -24.27 11.42
CA ALA A 213 14.21 -23.68 10.61
C ALA A 213 14.46 -22.19 10.94
N GLN A 214 13.49 -21.52 11.57
CA GLN A 214 13.55 -20.09 11.93
C GLN A 214 13.68 -19.87 13.44
N LEU A 215 13.36 -20.88 14.25
CA LEU A 215 13.34 -20.77 15.71
C LEU A 215 14.72 -20.35 16.23
N ARG A 216 14.78 -19.18 16.89
CA ARG A 216 16.00 -18.57 17.44
C ARG A 216 17.18 -18.50 16.45
N SER A 217 16.86 -18.36 15.17
CA SER A 217 17.87 -18.17 14.13
C SER A 217 18.24 -16.69 14.00
N PRO A 218 19.56 -16.32 14.06
CA PRO A 218 19.98 -14.93 13.93
C PRO A 218 19.72 -14.32 12.55
N THR A 219 19.42 -15.15 11.56
CA THR A 219 19.17 -14.70 10.17
C THR A 219 17.68 -14.75 9.79
N ALA A 220 16.81 -15.29 10.61
CA ALA A 220 15.41 -15.53 10.23
C ALA A 220 14.64 -14.25 9.95
N GLN A 221 14.83 -13.21 10.79
CA GLN A 221 14.12 -11.94 10.68
C GLN A 221 14.36 -11.21 9.36
N PHE A 222 15.55 -11.35 8.75
CA PHE A 222 15.92 -10.71 7.49
C PHE A 222 16.33 -11.73 6.41
N GLY A 223 16.00 -12.99 6.63
CA GLY A 223 16.33 -14.09 5.73
C GLY A 223 15.49 -14.13 4.46
N ALA A 224 15.89 -14.99 3.53
CA ALA A 224 15.19 -15.19 2.27
C ALA A 224 14.03 -16.19 2.37
N GLN A 225 13.91 -16.93 3.49
CA GLN A 225 12.88 -17.95 3.65
C GLN A 225 11.48 -17.35 3.62
N ARG A 226 10.59 -17.99 2.88
CA ARG A 226 9.18 -17.65 2.78
C ARG A 226 8.38 -18.93 2.81
N HIS A 227 7.29 -18.96 3.60
CA HIS A 227 6.45 -20.13 3.73
C HIS A 227 4.97 -19.74 3.63
N VAL A 228 4.24 -20.37 2.74
CA VAL A 228 2.78 -20.19 2.61
C VAL A 228 2.11 -21.53 2.70
N PHE A 229 1.19 -21.65 3.64
CA PHE A 229 0.36 -22.83 3.86
C PHE A 229 -1.09 -22.48 3.52
N LEU A 230 -1.57 -23.04 2.41
CA LEU A 230 -2.93 -22.82 1.91
C LEU A 230 -3.79 -24.04 2.20
N PHE A 231 -4.99 -23.80 2.66
CA PHE A 231 -5.94 -24.85 3.05
C PHE A 231 -7.18 -24.77 2.15
N LYS A 232 -7.44 -25.82 1.34
CA LYS A 232 -8.68 -25.92 0.55
C LYS A 232 -9.90 -26.03 1.47
N PRO A 233 -11.12 -25.67 0.99
CA PRO A 233 -12.34 -25.80 1.79
C PRO A 233 -12.52 -27.17 2.45
N GLY A 234 -12.82 -27.17 3.75
CA GLY A 234 -13.05 -28.34 4.57
C GLY A 234 -12.56 -28.21 6.01
N THR A 235 -12.70 -29.29 6.77
CA THR A 235 -12.28 -29.33 8.17
C THR A 235 -11.01 -30.19 8.30
N TYR A 236 -10.03 -29.62 8.98
CA TYR A 236 -8.73 -30.22 9.23
C TYR A 236 -8.65 -30.76 10.66
N GLY A 237 -7.95 -31.85 10.82
CA GLY A 237 -7.69 -32.48 12.13
C GLY A 237 -6.81 -31.60 13.00
N ARG A 238 -6.29 -32.12 14.09
CA ARG A 238 -5.46 -31.38 15.05
C ARG A 238 -4.17 -30.90 14.38
N VAL A 239 -4.08 -29.58 14.20
CA VAL A 239 -2.88 -28.87 13.70
C VAL A 239 -2.53 -27.78 14.70
N TRP A 240 -1.31 -27.80 15.22
CA TRP A 240 -0.76 -26.80 16.10
C TRP A 240 0.36 -26.03 15.35
N ALA A 241 0.00 -24.95 14.67
CA ALA A 241 0.93 -24.21 13.83
C ALA A 241 1.55 -23.03 14.61
N ASN A 242 2.85 -23.08 14.84
CA ASN A 242 3.64 -21.93 15.27
C ASN A 242 4.08 -21.15 14.04
N VAL A 243 3.85 -19.81 14.02
CA VAL A 243 4.04 -18.97 12.84
C VAL A 243 5.29 -18.11 12.99
N GLY A 244 6.32 -18.41 12.20
CA GLY A 244 7.58 -17.68 12.16
C GLY A 244 7.54 -16.50 11.17
N PHE A 245 8.74 -15.92 10.90
CA PHE A 245 8.88 -14.80 9.94
C PHE A 245 8.46 -15.23 8.53
N TYR A 246 7.87 -14.30 7.78
CA TYR A 246 7.44 -14.47 6.39
C TYR A 246 6.62 -15.75 6.17
N THR A 247 5.84 -16.11 7.18
CA THR A 247 4.97 -17.28 7.14
C THR A 247 3.50 -16.84 7.12
N THR A 248 2.76 -17.33 6.13
CA THR A 248 1.33 -17.10 5.96
C THR A 248 0.57 -18.42 6.06
N LEU A 249 -0.48 -18.44 6.89
CA LEU A 249 -1.50 -19.49 6.85
C LEU A 249 -2.79 -18.88 6.31
N ALA A 250 -3.35 -19.45 5.24
CA ALA A 250 -4.57 -18.91 4.64
C ALA A 250 -5.53 -20.01 4.15
N GLY A 251 -6.82 -19.77 4.32
CA GLY A 251 -7.88 -20.57 3.74
C GLY A 251 -8.16 -20.19 2.29
N LEU A 252 -8.45 -21.19 1.46
CA LEU A 252 -8.86 -21.06 0.07
C LEU A 252 -10.39 -21.15 -0.09
N GLY A 253 -11.16 -20.89 0.96
CA GLY A 253 -12.61 -20.74 0.90
C GLY A 253 -13.03 -19.33 0.46
N LEU A 254 -14.28 -19.21 0.03
CA LEU A 254 -14.88 -17.88 -0.19
C LEU A 254 -15.17 -17.17 1.13
N ASN A 255 -15.43 -17.93 2.19
CA ASN A 255 -15.63 -17.43 3.55
C ASN A 255 -14.65 -18.09 4.51
N PRO A 256 -14.31 -17.45 5.63
CA PRO A 256 -13.44 -18.05 6.65
C PRO A 256 -13.92 -19.40 7.16
N ASP A 257 -15.24 -19.58 7.34
CA ASP A 257 -15.83 -20.81 7.84
C ASP A 257 -15.81 -21.99 6.85
N ASP A 258 -15.47 -21.74 5.59
CA ASP A 258 -15.28 -22.81 4.61
C ASP A 258 -14.01 -23.63 4.91
N VAL A 259 -13.07 -23.08 5.70
CA VAL A 259 -11.84 -23.74 6.12
C VAL A 259 -11.75 -23.72 7.64
N THR A 260 -11.88 -24.86 8.28
CA THR A 260 -11.81 -24.97 9.75
C THR A 260 -10.59 -25.80 10.18
N ILE A 261 -9.71 -25.25 11.00
CA ILE A 261 -8.58 -25.92 11.62
C ILE A 261 -8.92 -26.20 13.08
N ASN A 262 -8.92 -27.48 13.49
CA ASN A 262 -8.97 -27.85 14.89
C ASN A 262 -7.53 -27.83 15.44
N GLY A 263 -7.26 -27.03 16.48
CA GLY A 263 -5.92 -26.92 17.03
C GLY A 263 -5.56 -25.48 17.39
N ALA A 264 -4.51 -24.91 16.80
CA ALA A 264 -4.14 -23.52 17.01
C ALA A 264 -3.25 -22.98 15.88
N VAL A 265 -3.31 -21.68 15.66
CA VAL A 265 -2.34 -20.94 14.84
C VAL A 265 -1.75 -19.85 15.72
N ASN A 266 -0.56 -20.08 16.23
CA ASN A 266 0.00 -19.30 17.33
C ASN A 266 1.22 -18.47 16.94
N VAL A 267 1.37 -17.34 17.62
CA VAL A 267 2.61 -16.58 17.77
C VAL A 267 2.86 -16.30 19.23
N ASP A 268 4.09 -16.53 19.69
CA ASP A 268 4.47 -16.31 21.10
C ASP A 268 5.87 -15.66 21.20
N SER A 269 6.31 -15.33 22.42
CA SER A 269 7.63 -14.79 22.71
C SER A 269 8.71 -15.89 22.81
N GLY A 270 9.97 -15.46 22.87
CA GLY A 270 11.12 -16.36 23.01
C GLY A 270 11.43 -17.18 21.77
N TRP A 271 10.85 -16.84 20.62
CA TRP A 271 11.04 -17.54 19.33
C TRP A 271 12.13 -16.90 18.48
N ASN A 272 12.36 -15.60 18.64
CA ASN A 272 13.33 -14.86 17.88
C ASN A 272 14.72 -14.93 18.57
N TYR A 273 15.78 -14.80 17.78
CA TYR A 273 17.13 -14.70 18.32
C TYR A 273 17.30 -13.42 19.15
N GLY A 274 17.81 -13.58 20.39
CA GLY A 274 18.00 -12.47 21.29
C GLY A 274 16.71 -11.95 21.97
N ASP A 275 15.56 -12.52 21.66
CA ASP A 275 14.26 -12.21 22.29
C ASP A 275 13.86 -13.35 23.25
N GLU A 276 14.15 -13.18 24.53
CA GLU A 276 13.88 -14.24 25.52
C GLU A 276 12.48 -14.12 26.15
N SER A 277 11.87 -12.91 26.14
CA SER A 277 10.62 -12.68 26.86
C SER A 277 9.60 -11.84 26.09
N ASN A 278 10.01 -11.12 25.05
CA ASN A 278 9.16 -10.18 24.32
C ASN A 278 8.67 -10.73 22.98
N ALA A 279 7.55 -10.21 22.50
CA ALA A 279 7.04 -10.40 21.15
C ALA A 279 7.21 -9.14 20.28
N THR A 280 8.04 -8.18 20.72
CA THR A 280 8.23 -6.87 20.06
C THR A 280 8.90 -6.95 18.70
N GLN A 281 9.48 -8.11 18.34
CA GLN A 281 10.05 -8.38 17.02
C GLN A 281 9.26 -9.43 16.22
N ASN A 282 8.03 -9.75 16.63
CA ASN A 282 7.18 -10.73 15.92
C ASN A 282 6.50 -10.10 14.70
N PHE A 283 7.31 -9.70 13.70
CA PHE A 283 6.90 -9.07 12.46
C PHE A 283 6.65 -10.07 11.32
N TRP A 284 6.10 -9.59 10.19
CA TRP A 284 6.02 -10.25 8.88
C TRP A 284 5.49 -11.68 8.92
N ARG A 285 4.29 -11.83 9.48
CA ARG A 285 3.54 -13.10 9.49
C ARG A 285 2.06 -12.82 9.38
N SER A 286 1.28 -13.73 8.82
CA SER A 286 -0.15 -13.49 8.66
C SER A 286 -1.00 -14.74 8.83
N MET A 287 -2.24 -14.52 9.24
CA MET A 287 -3.32 -15.51 9.27
C MET A 287 -4.53 -14.92 8.58
N GLU A 288 -5.00 -15.60 7.52
CA GLU A 288 -6.00 -15.01 6.63
C GLU A 288 -7.07 -16.03 6.22
N ASN A 289 -8.33 -15.57 6.16
CA ASN A 289 -9.46 -16.28 5.53
C ASN A 289 -9.67 -17.74 5.98
N LEU A 290 -9.64 -18.00 7.30
CA LEU A 290 -9.87 -19.34 7.87
C LEU A 290 -10.47 -19.25 9.27
N SER A 291 -11.01 -20.39 9.74
CA SER A 291 -11.55 -20.55 11.09
C SER A 291 -10.64 -21.43 11.94
N ILE A 292 -10.51 -21.08 13.21
CA ILE A 292 -9.80 -21.86 14.24
C ILE A 292 -10.78 -22.30 15.32
N VAL A 293 -10.79 -23.59 15.63
CA VAL A 293 -11.35 -24.13 16.87
C VAL A 293 -10.18 -24.35 17.83
N PRO A 294 -9.89 -23.39 18.73
CA PRO A 294 -8.64 -23.43 19.48
C PRO A 294 -8.65 -24.56 20.53
N GLU A 295 -7.63 -25.39 20.50
CA GLU A 295 -7.42 -26.40 21.55
C GLU A 295 -7.17 -25.67 22.89
N GLY A 296 -7.87 -26.07 23.94
CA GLY A 296 -7.84 -25.35 25.22
C GLY A 296 -8.64 -24.03 25.22
N GLY A 297 -9.41 -23.74 24.16
CA GLY A 297 -10.36 -22.62 24.10
C GLY A 297 -9.75 -21.26 23.79
N THR A 298 -8.41 -21.13 23.66
CA THR A 298 -7.75 -19.85 23.40
C THR A 298 -6.67 -19.98 22.33
N ASN A 299 -6.72 -19.12 21.30
CA ASN A 299 -5.64 -18.94 20.33
C ASN A 299 -4.75 -17.77 20.75
N ARG A 300 -3.44 -17.87 20.54
CA ARG A 300 -2.47 -16.82 20.85
C ARG A 300 -1.95 -16.16 19.58
N TRP A 301 -1.96 -14.83 19.58
CA TRP A 301 -1.39 -14.05 18.48
C TRP A 301 -0.58 -12.88 19.03
N ALA A 302 0.55 -13.20 19.70
CA ALA A 302 1.45 -12.22 20.30
C ALA A 302 2.40 -11.66 19.25
N VAL A 303 1.95 -10.62 18.57
CA VAL A 303 2.64 -10.01 17.44
C VAL A 303 2.92 -8.54 17.66
N SER A 304 3.73 -7.99 16.78
CA SER A 304 3.96 -6.56 16.60
C SER A 304 3.60 -6.14 15.17
N GLN A 305 4.19 -5.07 14.64
CA GLN A 305 3.85 -4.48 13.36
C GLN A 305 3.93 -5.48 12.19
N ALA A 306 3.22 -5.22 11.10
CA ALA A 306 3.20 -6.03 9.87
C ALA A 306 2.84 -7.51 10.08
N ALA A 307 1.92 -7.77 11.00
CA ALA A 307 1.43 -9.12 11.29
C ALA A 307 -0.11 -9.18 11.25
N PRO A 308 -0.73 -9.01 10.06
CA PRO A 308 -2.17 -8.92 9.95
C PRO A 308 -2.88 -10.23 10.25
N MET A 309 -4.02 -10.12 10.93
CA MET A 309 -5.07 -11.13 11.03
C MET A 309 -6.30 -10.58 10.31
N ARG A 310 -6.63 -11.18 9.16
CA ARG A 310 -7.77 -10.73 8.32
C ARG A 310 -8.72 -11.87 7.98
N ARG A 311 -10.01 -11.59 8.07
CA ARG A 311 -11.04 -12.59 7.71
C ARG A 311 -10.80 -13.90 8.44
N VAL A 312 -10.69 -13.85 9.76
CA VAL A 312 -10.45 -15.01 10.62
C VAL A 312 -11.61 -15.18 11.58
N HIS A 313 -12.03 -16.43 11.79
CA HIS A 313 -13.00 -16.78 12.81
C HIS A 313 -12.32 -17.59 13.92
N ILE A 314 -12.12 -16.97 15.06
CA ILE A 314 -11.66 -17.68 16.27
C ILE A 314 -12.89 -18.16 17.04
N LYS A 315 -13.17 -19.46 16.96
CA LYS A 315 -14.28 -20.11 17.67
C LYS A 315 -13.90 -20.37 19.14
N GLY A 316 -13.53 -19.32 19.83
CA GLY A 316 -13.02 -19.30 21.20
C GLY A 316 -12.48 -17.94 21.58
N ASN A 317 -11.51 -17.91 22.50
CA ASN A 317 -10.83 -16.70 22.93
C ASN A 317 -9.59 -16.41 22.07
N LEU A 318 -9.16 -15.14 22.05
CA LEU A 318 -7.93 -14.68 21.44
C LEU A 318 -7.09 -13.92 22.48
N THR A 319 -5.83 -14.31 22.68
CA THR A 319 -4.89 -13.52 23.45
C THR A 319 -3.83 -12.91 22.54
N LEU A 320 -3.55 -11.61 22.74
CA LEU A 320 -2.63 -10.82 21.92
C LEU A 320 -1.26 -10.63 22.59
N ALA A 321 -1.05 -11.25 23.71
CA ALA A 321 0.15 -11.09 24.53
C ALA A 321 0.92 -12.40 24.69
N PRO A 322 2.24 -12.35 24.91
CA PRO A 322 3.06 -13.53 25.08
C PRO A 322 2.74 -14.33 26.35
N SER A 323 3.09 -15.63 26.34
CA SER A 323 2.78 -16.57 27.43
C SER A 323 3.59 -16.31 28.70
N ASN A 324 4.73 -15.66 28.61
CA ASN A 324 5.63 -15.39 29.72
C ASN A 324 5.33 -14.10 30.48
N GLN A 325 4.12 -13.55 30.33
CA GLN A 325 3.66 -12.36 31.07
C GLN A 325 3.70 -12.54 32.59
N ASP A 326 3.61 -13.76 33.08
CA ASP A 326 3.55 -14.06 34.50
C ASP A 326 4.71 -13.46 35.30
N ASN A 327 5.82 -13.15 34.63
CA ASN A 327 6.96 -12.46 35.22
C ASN A 327 6.95 -10.93 35.03
N GLY A 328 5.88 -10.37 34.42
CA GLY A 328 5.76 -8.94 34.15
C GLY A 328 6.75 -8.41 33.13
N GLN A 329 7.29 -9.27 32.26
CA GLN A 329 8.39 -8.93 31.36
C GLN A 329 8.10 -9.18 29.87
N GLY A 330 6.94 -9.72 29.52
CA GLY A 330 6.58 -9.98 28.12
C GLY A 330 5.84 -8.80 27.53
N TYR A 331 6.39 -8.20 26.45
CA TYR A 331 5.77 -7.07 25.74
C TYR A 331 5.45 -7.44 24.28
N SER A 332 4.44 -6.74 23.72
CA SER A 332 4.12 -6.70 22.29
C SER A 332 3.79 -5.27 21.91
N SER A 333 4.20 -4.82 20.73
CA SER A 333 4.20 -3.39 20.39
C SER A 333 3.23 -2.99 19.29
N GLY A 334 2.15 -3.72 19.10
CA GLY A 334 1.09 -3.35 18.19
C GLY A 334 0.74 -4.43 17.20
N GLY A 335 -0.45 -4.36 16.65
CA GLY A 335 -0.93 -5.32 15.67
C GLY A 335 -2.26 -4.89 15.07
N TYR A 336 -2.81 -5.78 14.25
CA TYR A 336 -3.94 -5.47 13.38
C TYR A 336 -4.89 -6.64 13.25
N LEU A 337 -6.18 -6.38 13.48
CA LEU A 337 -7.28 -7.33 13.31
C LEU A 337 -8.38 -6.69 12.44
N ALA A 338 -8.74 -7.31 11.33
CA ALA A 338 -9.79 -6.77 10.45
C ALA A 338 -10.71 -7.86 9.88
N ASP A 339 -11.95 -7.47 9.62
CA ASP A 339 -12.99 -8.31 8.99
C ASP A 339 -13.08 -9.70 9.60
N SER A 340 -13.00 -9.80 10.93
CA SER A 340 -12.83 -11.05 11.67
C SER A 340 -13.91 -11.22 12.73
N VAL A 341 -14.08 -12.47 13.19
CA VAL A 341 -14.98 -12.83 14.28
C VAL A 341 -14.20 -13.54 15.37
N VAL A 342 -14.36 -13.10 16.61
CA VAL A 342 -13.88 -13.80 17.80
C VAL A 342 -15.08 -14.05 18.70
N ASP A 343 -15.47 -15.32 18.88
CA ASP A 343 -16.69 -15.66 19.65
C ASP A 343 -16.56 -15.34 21.14
N GLY A 344 -15.37 -15.46 21.67
CA GLY A 344 -15.07 -15.20 23.08
C GLY A 344 -14.40 -13.86 23.35
N VAL A 345 -13.50 -13.88 24.30
CA VAL A 345 -12.76 -12.71 24.78
C VAL A 345 -11.54 -12.46 23.91
N VAL A 346 -11.32 -11.21 23.52
CA VAL A 346 -10.01 -10.73 23.04
C VAL A 346 -9.29 -10.09 24.22
N SER A 347 -8.18 -10.67 24.66
CA SER A 347 -7.35 -10.14 25.74
C SER A 347 -6.10 -9.48 25.18
N SER A 348 -5.95 -8.16 25.43
CA SER A 348 -4.77 -7.42 24.99
C SER A 348 -3.51 -7.77 25.79
N GLY A 349 -3.66 -8.12 27.07
CA GLY A 349 -2.54 -8.35 27.98
C GLY A 349 -1.56 -7.17 27.94
N SER A 350 -0.30 -7.44 27.68
CA SER A 350 0.78 -6.45 27.60
C SER A 350 0.90 -5.73 26.24
N GLN A 351 -0.03 -5.92 25.30
CA GLN A 351 -0.04 -5.15 24.05
C GLN A 351 -0.08 -3.64 24.34
N GLN A 352 0.91 -2.94 23.86
CA GLN A 352 1.06 -1.50 24.07
C GLN A 352 0.02 -0.70 23.30
N GLN A 353 -0.25 -1.10 22.06
CA GLN A 353 -1.26 -0.54 21.17
C GLN A 353 -1.85 -1.62 20.27
N TRP A 354 -3.06 -1.40 19.78
CA TRP A 354 -3.73 -2.34 18.88
C TRP A 354 -4.83 -1.66 18.08
N TYR A 355 -4.96 -2.06 16.82
CA TYR A 355 -6.07 -1.61 15.99
C TYR A 355 -6.95 -2.77 15.53
N THR A 356 -8.26 -2.61 15.73
CA THR A 356 -9.29 -3.54 15.26
C THR A 356 -10.32 -2.80 14.43
N ARG A 357 -10.65 -3.30 13.23
CA ARG A 357 -11.68 -2.70 12.40
C ARG A 357 -12.65 -3.72 11.81
N ASP A 358 -13.91 -3.28 11.61
CA ASP A 358 -14.97 -4.04 10.92
C ASP A 358 -15.07 -5.51 11.35
N SER A 359 -15.02 -5.76 12.63
CA SER A 359 -14.98 -7.09 13.22
C SER A 359 -16.12 -7.29 14.22
N ARG A 360 -16.38 -8.54 14.60
CA ARG A 360 -17.28 -8.89 15.70
C ARG A 360 -16.49 -9.64 16.76
N ILE A 361 -16.55 -9.20 18.00
CA ILE A 361 -15.88 -9.83 19.15
C ILE A 361 -16.89 -10.06 20.27
N GLY A 362 -16.72 -11.11 21.07
CA GLY A 362 -17.55 -11.33 22.24
C GLY A 362 -17.39 -10.21 23.26
N ARG A 363 -16.15 -9.92 23.65
CA ARG A 363 -15.76 -8.74 24.42
C ARG A 363 -14.25 -8.48 24.30
N TRP A 364 -13.82 -7.28 24.67
CA TRP A 364 -12.42 -6.91 24.83
C TRP A 364 -12.03 -6.83 26.31
N ASP A 365 -10.79 -7.24 26.62
CA ASP A 365 -10.23 -7.19 27.97
C ASP A 365 -8.81 -6.60 27.95
N GLY A 366 -8.56 -5.61 28.82
CA GLY A 366 -7.27 -4.94 28.97
C GLY A 366 -7.03 -3.76 28.04
N GLY A 367 -5.81 -3.22 28.11
CA GLY A 367 -5.29 -2.07 27.35
C GLY A 367 -4.14 -1.39 28.08
N VAL A 368 -3.04 -1.12 27.35
CA VAL A 368 -1.86 -0.45 27.96
C VAL A 368 -1.86 1.03 27.62
N TRP A 369 -1.79 1.42 26.32
CA TRP A 369 -1.68 2.84 25.98
C TRP A 369 -2.69 3.29 24.91
N ASN A 370 -2.93 2.48 23.86
CA ASN A 370 -3.70 2.93 22.70
C ASN A 370 -4.42 1.76 22.01
N MET A 371 -5.64 1.49 22.45
CA MET A 371 -6.50 0.48 21.84
C MET A 371 -7.58 1.16 21.01
N VAL A 372 -7.56 0.98 19.69
CA VAL A 372 -8.43 1.70 18.76
C VAL A 372 -9.34 0.73 18.01
N TYR A 373 -10.61 1.11 17.91
CA TYR A 373 -11.65 0.30 17.26
C TYR A 373 -12.43 1.17 16.28
N SER A 374 -12.66 0.69 15.08
CA SER A 374 -13.59 1.31 14.14
C SER A 374 -14.54 0.26 13.54
N GLY A 375 -15.85 0.48 13.62
CA GLY A 375 -16.83 -0.46 13.11
C GLY A 375 -16.80 -1.84 13.77
N VAL A 376 -16.44 -1.96 15.05
CA VAL A 376 -16.31 -3.22 15.76
C VAL A 376 -17.52 -3.49 16.63
N GLN A 377 -18.24 -4.55 16.36
CA GLN A 377 -19.32 -5.04 17.21
C GLN A 377 -18.74 -5.74 18.44
N GLY A 378 -19.18 -5.38 19.64
CA GLY A 378 -18.63 -5.87 20.91
C GLY A 378 -17.39 -5.12 21.40
N ALA A 379 -16.97 -4.04 20.74
CA ALA A 379 -15.92 -3.17 21.22
C ALA A 379 -16.30 -2.49 22.54
N PRO A 380 -15.32 -2.17 23.41
CA PRO A 380 -15.58 -1.39 24.61
C PRO A 380 -16.03 0.03 24.25
N ALA A 381 -16.68 0.71 25.18
CA ALA A 381 -17.04 2.12 25.04
C ALA A 381 -15.78 2.99 24.89
N ASN A 382 -15.91 4.11 24.20
CA ASN A 382 -14.83 5.11 24.12
C ASN A 382 -14.58 5.69 25.53
N ALA A 383 -13.37 5.57 26.04
CA ALA A 383 -13.03 5.95 27.41
C ALA A 383 -11.60 6.52 27.57
N PHE A 384 -10.86 6.73 26.45
CA PHE A 384 -9.50 7.27 26.49
C PHE A 384 -9.40 8.50 27.42
N PRO A 385 -8.38 8.61 28.27
CA PRO A 385 -7.21 7.75 28.36
C PRO A 385 -7.28 6.59 29.36
N ASN A 386 -8.36 6.45 30.12
CA ASN A 386 -8.46 5.42 31.15
C ASN A 386 -9.88 4.84 31.25
N PRO A 387 -10.07 3.58 30.78
CA PRO A 387 -9.14 2.76 30.02
C PRO A 387 -8.77 3.37 28.65
N PRO A 388 -7.62 2.98 28.04
CA PRO A 388 -7.08 3.62 26.84
C PRO A 388 -7.79 3.16 25.56
N HIS A 389 -9.10 3.25 25.55
CA HIS A 389 -9.96 2.78 24.46
C HIS A 389 -10.51 3.94 23.64
N THR A 390 -10.24 3.92 22.33
CA THR A 390 -10.80 4.86 21.35
C THR A 390 -11.70 4.09 20.39
N THR A 391 -13.01 4.37 20.42
CA THR A 391 -14.00 3.61 19.68
C THR A 391 -14.81 4.51 18.75
N LEU A 392 -14.77 4.20 17.46
CA LEU A 392 -15.61 4.79 16.41
C LEU A 392 -16.69 3.78 16.00
N ALA A 393 -17.92 4.22 15.91
CA ALA A 393 -19.07 3.35 15.61
C ALA A 393 -18.94 2.66 14.25
N THR A 394 -18.33 3.33 13.27
CA THR A 394 -18.17 2.83 11.90
C THR A 394 -16.77 3.14 11.37
N THR A 395 -16.34 2.37 10.37
CA THR A 395 -15.21 2.75 9.52
C THR A 395 -15.75 3.52 8.31
N PRO A 396 -15.24 4.72 8.02
CA PRO A 396 -15.86 5.61 7.02
C PRO A 396 -15.93 5.01 5.63
N VAL A 397 -14.81 4.50 5.13
CA VAL A 397 -14.68 3.84 3.82
C VAL A 397 -13.74 2.66 3.96
N THR A 398 -14.13 1.51 3.46
CA THR A 398 -13.27 0.32 3.42
C THR A 398 -13.44 -0.44 2.13
N ARG A 399 -12.34 -0.95 1.63
CA ARG A 399 -12.31 -2.06 0.68
C ARG A 399 -11.39 -3.12 1.28
N GLU A 400 -11.96 -4.30 1.57
CA GLU A 400 -11.16 -5.37 2.15
C GLU A 400 -10.14 -5.90 1.15
N LYS A 401 -9.03 -6.43 1.65
CA LYS A 401 -7.92 -6.97 0.86
C LYS A 401 -8.42 -8.03 -0.13
N PRO A 402 -8.05 -7.98 -1.42
CA PRO A 402 -8.28 -9.08 -2.35
C PRO A 402 -7.65 -10.38 -1.85
N PHE A 403 -8.34 -11.51 -2.01
CA PHE A 403 -7.86 -12.80 -1.52
C PHE A 403 -8.03 -13.93 -2.54
N LEU A 404 -7.10 -14.88 -2.49
CA LEU A 404 -7.11 -16.08 -3.31
C LEU A 404 -8.12 -17.08 -2.74
N TYR A 405 -8.91 -17.72 -3.60
CA TYR A 405 -9.79 -18.82 -3.22
C TYR A 405 -9.94 -19.82 -4.37
N VAL A 406 -10.50 -21.01 -4.06
CA VAL A 406 -10.80 -22.05 -5.04
C VAL A 406 -12.31 -22.14 -5.18
N ASP A 407 -12.79 -22.06 -6.42
CA ASP A 407 -14.23 -22.19 -6.71
C ASP A 407 -14.71 -23.66 -6.70
N SER A 408 -16.00 -23.87 -6.89
CA SER A 408 -16.60 -25.21 -6.88
C SER A 408 -16.11 -26.15 -7.96
N ALA A 409 -15.47 -25.64 -9.01
CA ALA A 409 -14.83 -26.41 -10.07
C ALA A 409 -13.34 -26.73 -9.78
N GLY A 410 -12.83 -26.30 -8.63
CA GLY A 410 -11.44 -26.48 -8.24
C GLY A 410 -10.46 -25.48 -8.88
N LEU A 411 -10.97 -24.41 -9.49
CA LEU A 411 -10.17 -23.39 -10.18
C LEU A 411 -9.84 -22.24 -9.22
N TYR A 412 -8.63 -21.70 -9.33
CA TYR A 412 -8.19 -20.58 -8.51
C TYR A 412 -8.73 -19.25 -9.05
N ARG A 413 -9.16 -18.42 -8.12
CA ARG A 413 -9.71 -17.10 -8.39
C ARG A 413 -9.24 -16.12 -7.33
N VAL A 414 -9.15 -14.84 -7.68
CA VAL A 414 -8.98 -13.76 -6.71
C VAL A 414 -10.32 -13.07 -6.53
N PHE A 415 -10.83 -13.07 -5.29
CA PHE A 415 -12.01 -12.31 -4.94
C PHE A 415 -11.61 -10.89 -4.55
N VAL A 416 -12.25 -9.90 -5.16
CA VAL A 416 -12.08 -8.47 -4.87
C VAL A 416 -13.33 -7.97 -4.17
N PRO A 417 -13.29 -7.75 -2.85
CA PRO A 417 -14.43 -7.24 -2.09
C PRO A 417 -14.87 -5.86 -2.57
N ALA A 418 -16.18 -5.63 -2.54
CA ALA A 418 -16.77 -4.33 -2.88
C ALA A 418 -16.40 -3.25 -1.84
N LEU A 419 -16.43 -2.00 -2.29
CA LEU A 419 -16.29 -0.85 -1.40
C LEU A 419 -17.48 -0.78 -0.41
N ARG A 420 -17.17 -0.55 0.86
CA ARG A 420 -18.17 -0.31 1.93
C ARG A 420 -18.00 1.10 2.48
N ARG A 421 -19.09 1.70 2.86
CA ARG A 421 -19.12 3.02 3.52
C ARG A 421 -19.81 2.91 4.86
N ASN A 422 -19.27 3.61 5.87
CA ASN A 422 -19.77 3.57 7.24
C ASN A 422 -19.98 2.13 7.73
N SER A 423 -18.96 1.28 7.47
CA SER A 423 -19.04 -0.14 7.74
C SER A 423 -18.91 -0.47 9.22
N ALA A 424 -19.55 -1.56 9.62
CA ALA A 424 -19.42 -2.16 10.94
C ALA A 424 -19.64 -3.67 10.86
N GLY A 425 -18.91 -4.41 11.69
CA GLY A 425 -18.93 -5.87 11.72
C GLY A 425 -18.24 -6.52 10.52
N ALA A 426 -17.97 -7.82 10.62
CA ALA A 426 -17.35 -8.59 9.56
C ALA A 426 -18.20 -8.59 8.28
N ASN A 427 -17.52 -8.62 7.11
CA ASN A 427 -18.16 -8.54 5.79
C ASN A 427 -18.54 -9.93 5.24
N TRP A 428 -18.54 -10.95 6.06
CA TRP A 428 -18.89 -12.32 5.66
C TRP A 428 -19.87 -12.94 6.68
N PRO A 429 -20.61 -14.00 6.33
CA PRO A 429 -20.75 -14.56 4.97
C PRO A 429 -21.46 -13.57 4.03
N ASN A 430 -21.51 -13.89 2.73
CA ASN A 430 -22.16 -13.09 1.69
C ASN A 430 -21.44 -11.79 1.33
N THR A 431 -20.09 -11.81 1.33
CA THR A 431 -19.28 -10.68 0.88
C THR A 431 -19.63 -10.28 -0.56
N ALA A 432 -20.09 -9.04 -0.74
CA ALA A 432 -20.27 -8.48 -2.07
C ALA A 432 -18.89 -8.21 -2.70
N GLY A 433 -18.75 -8.46 -4.01
CA GLY A 433 -17.49 -8.24 -4.71
C GLY A 433 -17.46 -8.86 -6.10
N THR A 434 -16.28 -8.92 -6.67
CA THR A 434 -16.01 -9.48 -8.00
C THR A 434 -15.00 -10.60 -7.91
N SER A 435 -15.28 -11.70 -8.60
CA SER A 435 -14.37 -12.85 -8.69
C SER A 435 -13.63 -12.81 -10.02
N ILE A 436 -12.31 -12.74 -9.98
CA ILE A 436 -11.44 -12.68 -11.17
C ILE A 436 -10.72 -14.03 -11.31
N PRO A 437 -10.82 -14.74 -12.43
CA PRO A 437 -10.11 -15.99 -12.65
C PRO A 437 -8.60 -15.78 -12.73
N MET A 438 -7.82 -16.75 -12.21
CA MET A 438 -6.37 -16.64 -12.17
C MET A 438 -5.70 -16.54 -13.55
N ARG A 439 -6.34 -17.00 -14.63
CA ARG A 439 -5.86 -16.76 -15.99
C ARG A 439 -5.82 -15.27 -16.41
N GLU A 440 -6.46 -14.37 -15.64
CA GLU A 440 -6.40 -12.92 -15.86
C GLU A 440 -5.29 -12.27 -15.01
N PHE A 441 -4.44 -13.09 -14.37
CA PHE A 441 -3.27 -12.66 -13.63
C PHE A 441 -1.99 -13.19 -14.27
N TYR A 442 -0.99 -12.33 -14.35
CA TYR A 442 0.38 -12.77 -14.46
C TYR A 442 0.88 -13.18 -13.07
N VAL A 443 1.26 -14.45 -12.92
CA VAL A 443 1.80 -14.99 -11.67
C VAL A 443 3.31 -14.79 -11.69
N ALA A 444 3.75 -13.68 -11.11
CA ALA A 444 5.15 -13.29 -11.06
C ALA A 444 5.96 -14.23 -10.15
N LYS A 445 7.15 -14.58 -10.59
CA LYS A 445 8.09 -15.44 -9.87
C LYS A 445 9.35 -14.65 -9.50
N PRO A 446 10.03 -14.99 -8.40
CA PRO A 446 11.37 -14.47 -8.13
C PRO A 446 12.29 -14.70 -9.34
N GLY A 447 12.98 -13.63 -9.77
CA GLY A 447 13.79 -13.62 -10.99
C GLY A 447 13.13 -13.01 -12.22
N ASP A 448 11.80 -12.77 -12.20
CA ASP A 448 11.16 -12.00 -13.27
C ASP A 448 11.65 -10.55 -13.26
N SER A 449 12.00 -10.05 -14.45
CA SER A 449 12.43 -8.66 -14.62
C SER A 449 11.25 -7.69 -14.54
N ALA A 450 11.51 -6.43 -14.16
CA ALA A 450 10.53 -5.36 -14.22
C ALA A 450 9.92 -5.21 -15.63
N ALA A 451 10.73 -5.38 -16.68
CA ALA A 451 10.27 -5.34 -18.07
C ALA A 451 9.23 -6.43 -18.37
N ARG A 452 9.43 -7.66 -17.89
CA ARG A 452 8.47 -8.76 -18.06
C ARG A 452 7.17 -8.49 -17.31
N ILE A 453 7.26 -8.00 -16.07
CA ILE A 453 6.09 -7.63 -15.26
C ILE A 453 5.32 -6.49 -15.92
N ASN A 454 6.01 -5.46 -16.40
CA ASN A 454 5.39 -4.35 -17.13
C ASN A 454 4.75 -4.79 -18.46
N SER A 455 5.36 -5.75 -19.16
CA SER A 455 4.75 -6.37 -20.35
C SER A 455 3.43 -7.05 -20.03
N ALA A 456 3.34 -7.75 -18.90
CA ALA A 456 2.09 -8.38 -18.47
C ALA A 456 0.99 -7.33 -18.15
N LEU A 457 1.36 -6.26 -17.45
CA LEU A 457 0.43 -5.14 -17.17
C LEU A 457 -0.05 -4.46 -18.45
N ALA A 458 0.85 -4.25 -19.42
CA ALA A 458 0.51 -3.66 -20.71
C ALA A 458 -0.44 -4.54 -21.55
N GLN A 459 -0.41 -5.86 -21.33
CA GLN A 459 -1.39 -6.81 -21.93
C GLN A 459 -2.73 -6.84 -21.19
N GLY A 460 -2.95 -6.00 -20.18
CA GLY A 460 -4.18 -5.93 -19.41
C GLY A 460 -4.30 -6.99 -18.31
N LEU A 461 -3.23 -7.74 -18.00
CA LEU A 461 -3.24 -8.70 -16.91
C LEU A 461 -3.14 -7.97 -15.55
N ASN A 462 -3.70 -8.58 -14.53
CA ASN A 462 -3.44 -8.26 -13.13
C ASN A 462 -2.13 -8.92 -12.69
N LEU A 463 -1.60 -8.57 -11.52
CA LEU A 463 -0.37 -9.17 -10.98
C LEU A 463 -0.65 -9.98 -9.71
N PHE A 464 -0.07 -11.17 -9.64
CA PHE A 464 -0.05 -12.01 -8.45
C PHE A 464 1.40 -12.39 -8.14
N PHE A 465 1.95 -11.84 -7.06
CA PHE A 465 3.33 -12.10 -6.65
C PHE A 465 3.41 -13.34 -5.76
N THR A 466 4.24 -14.31 -6.17
CA THR A 466 4.55 -15.50 -5.36
C THR A 466 5.60 -15.18 -4.28
N PRO A 467 5.70 -16.00 -3.22
CA PRO A 467 6.65 -15.75 -2.13
C PRO A 467 8.11 -15.73 -2.59
N GLY A 468 8.83 -14.66 -2.31
CA GLY A 468 10.25 -14.52 -2.62
C GLY A 468 10.72 -13.08 -2.72
N THR A 469 11.93 -12.87 -3.19
CA THR A 469 12.55 -11.56 -3.39
C THR A 469 12.67 -11.24 -4.87
N TYR A 470 12.29 -10.01 -5.24
CA TYR A 470 12.26 -9.50 -6.62
C TYR A 470 13.19 -8.31 -6.73
N THR A 471 14.26 -8.46 -7.50
CA THR A 471 15.20 -7.36 -7.76
C THR A 471 14.75 -6.60 -9.01
N LEU A 472 14.46 -5.31 -8.86
CA LEU A 472 13.90 -4.48 -9.91
C LEU A 472 14.93 -3.49 -10.42
N ASN A 473 15.28 -3.57 -11.69
CA ASN A 473 16.16 -2.63 -12.38
C ASN A 473 15.41 -1.49 -13.10
N ASP A 474 14.09 -1.51 -13.05
CA ASP A 474 13.16 -0.48 -13.54
C ASP A 474 11.90 -0.48 -12.69
N THR A 475 11.12 0.59 -12.74
CA THR A 475 9.86 0.76 -12.03
C THR A 475 8.77 -0.14 -12.60
N ILE A 476 8.00 -0.79 -11.73
CA ILE A 476 6.73 -1.43 -12.13
C ILE A 476 5.66 -0.33 -12.22
N ARG A 477 5.00 -0.20 -13.39
CA ARG A 477 4.02 0.86 -13.69
C ARG A 477 2.61 0.30 -13.81
N VAL A 478 1.74 0.63 -12.88
CA VAL A 478 0.34 0.20 -12.88
C VAL A 478 -0.52 1.34 -13.41
N THR A 479 -0.92 1.27 -14.67
CA THR A 479 -1.56 2.39 -15.38
C THR A 479 -3.03 2.17 -15.72
N ARG A 480 -3.53 0.92 -15.66
CA ARG A 480 -4.90 0.57 -16.03
C ARG A 480 -5.82 0.60 -14.79
N ALA A 481 -6.97 1.27 -14.93
CA ALA A 481 -8.01 1.28 -13.90
C ALA A 481 -8.43 -0.15 -13.50
N ASN A 482 -8.80 -0.33 -12.24
CA ASN A 482 -9.23 -1.60 -11.65
C ASN A 482 -8.17 -2.71 -11.59
N THR A 483 -6.92 -2.46 -11.98
CA THR A 483 -5.86 -3.46 -11.87
C THR A 483 -5.68 -3.90 -10.42
N VAL A 484 -5.54 -5.22 -10.24
CA VAL A 484 -5.22 -5.84 -8.96
C VAL A 484 -3.75 -6.26 -8.97
N VAL A 485 -3.00 -5.74 -8.00
CA VAL A 485 -1.62 -6.14 -7.72
C VAL A 485 -1.62 -6.72 -6.32
N THR A 486 -1.46 -8.02 -6.20
CA THR A 486 -1.52 -8.70 -4.90
C THR A 486 -0.41 -9.72 -4.74
N GLY A 487 -0.02 -10.02 -3.50
CA GLY A 487 0.98 -11.01 -3.17
C GLY A 487 0.60 -11.85 -1.97
N ILE A 488 1.22 -13.02 -1.87
CA ILE A 488 1.11 -13.90 -0.70
C ILE A 488 2.49 -14.25 -0.16
N GLY A 489 2.62 -14.42 1.17
CA GLY A 489 3.90 -14.81 1.80
C GLY A 489 4.97 -13.74 1.74
N PHE A 490 4.57 -12.48 1.80
CA PHE A 490 5.47 -11.32 1.89
C PHE A 490 6.49 -11.22 0.73
N PRO A 491 6.05 -11.26 -0.53
CA PRO A 491 6.95 -11.01 -1.65
C PRO A 491 7.60 -9.64 -1.46
N THR A 492 8.92 -9.59 -1.59
CA THR A 492 9.72 -8.41 -1.28
C THR A 492 10.32 -7.83 -2.57
N LEU A 493 9.97 -6.60 -2.90
CA LEU A 493 10.44 -5.87 -4.07
C LEU A 493 11.61 -4.96 -3.68
N ILE A 494 12.75 -5.10 -4.36
CA ILE A 494 13.98 -4.34 -4.09
C ILE A 494 14.43 -3.62 -5.36
N PRO A 495 14.27 -2.29 -5.46
CA PRO A 495 14.77 -1.53 -6.60
C PRO A 495 16.29 -1.41 -6.56
N THR A 496 16.92 -1.41 -7.73
CA THR A 496 18.34 -1.14 -7.91
C THR A 496 18.56 0.15 -8.67
N GLY A 497 19.71 0.77 -8.53
CA GLY A 497 20.04 2.00 -9.25
C GLY A 497 19.26 3.25 -8.82
N GLY A 498 18.52 3.17 -7.71
CA GLY A 498 17.75 4.31 -7.19
C GLY A 498 16.41 4.56 -7.89
N VAL A 499 15.92 3.59 -8.68
CA VAL A 499 14.59 3.69 -9.29
C VAL A 499 13.49 3.56 -8.24
N GLU A 500 12.30 4.03 -8.57
CA GLU A 500 11.08 3.75 -7.83
C GLU A 500 10.69 2.28 -8.02
N ALA A 501 10.25 1.59 -6.97
CA ALA A 501 9.89 0.18 -7.08
C ALA A 501 8.54 -0.03 -7.77
N LEU A 502 7.53 0.78 -7.40
CA LEU A 502 6.17 0.69 -7.92
C LEU A 502 5.56 2.08 -8.06
N ASN A 503 5.06 2.38 -9.24
CA ASN A 503 4.29 3.58 -9.54
C ASN A 503 2.85 3.20 -9.90
N VAL A 504 1.88 3.80 -9.22
CA VAL A 504 0.45 3.64 -9.45
C VAL A 504 -0.10 4.91 -10.07
N ALA A 505 -0.66 4.82 -11.26
CA ALA A 505 -1.24 5.97 -11.95
C ALA A 505 -2.50 6.51 -11.24
N ASP A 506 -2.85 7.75 -11.52
CA ASP A 506 -4.03 8.45 -11.03
C ASP A 506 -5.27 8.03 -11.81
N VAL A 507 -5.73 6.79 -11.57
CA VAL A 507 -6.90 6.18 -12.23
C VAL A 507 -7.69 5.33 -11.24
N ASP A 508 -8.98 5.13 -11.51
CA ASP A 508 -9.93 4.46 -10.62
C ASP A 508 -9.50 3.05 -10.22
N GLY A 509 -9.67 2.77 -8.93
CA GLY A 509 -9.87 1.43 -8.40
C GLY A 509 -8.68 0.47 -8.49
N ILE A 510 -7.44 0.94 -8.64
CA ILE A 510 -6.26 0.08 -8.50
C ILE A 510 -6.18 -0.42 -7.06
N LYS A 511 -5.83 -1.70 -6.89
CA LYS A 511 -5.63 -2.35 -5.59
C LYS A 511 -4.19 -2.86 -5.53
N VAL A 512 -3.45 -2.47 -4.48
CA VAL A 512 -2.11 -2.98 -4.20
C VAL A 512 -2.15 -3.63 -2.83
N SER A 513 -1.79 -4.92 -2.72
CA SER A 513 -1.91 -5.61 -1.45
C SER A 513 -0.88 -6.70 -1.21
N GLY A 514 -0.56 -6.94 0.07
CA GLY A 514 0.27 -8.07 0.50
C GLY A 514 1.71 -8.02 -0.02
N LEU A 515 2.30 -6.84 -0.15
CA LEU A 515 3.64 -6.63 -0.67
C LEU A 515 4.57 -6.03 0.38
N THR A 516 5.83 -6.37 0.30
CA THR A 516 6.92 -5.73 1.06
C THR A 516 7.88 -5.04 0.09
N PHE A 517 8.36 -3.87 0.46
CA PHE A 517 9.33 -3.09 -0.29
C PHE A 517 10.57 -2.88 0.57
N ASP A 518 11.73 -3.30 0.09
CA ASP A 518 13.02 -2.95 0.67
C ASP A 518 13.69 -1.88 -0.20
N ALA A 519 14.15 -0.80 0.41
CA ALA A 519 14.96 0.17 -0.32
C ALA A 519 16.27 -0.46 -0.78
N GLY A 520 16.70 -0.14 -1.99
CA GLY A 520 18.01 -0.55 -2.52
C GLY A 520 19.17 0.25 -1.92
N THR A 521 20.39 -0.14 -2.24
CA THR A 521 21.61 0.51 -1.73
C THR A 521 21.85 1.91 -2.32
N THR A 522 21.31 2.17 -3.53
CA THR A 522 21.24 3.51 -4.12
C THR A 522 19.95 4.18 -3.69
N ASN A 523 20.04 5.44 -3.27
CA ASN A 523 18.86 6.18 -2.78
C ASN A 523 17.78 6.30 -3.87
N SER A 524 16.57 5.86 -3.55
CA SER A 524 15.37 6.16 -4.33
C SER A 524 14.79 7.49 -3.85
N PRO A 525 14.57 8.49 -4.72
CA PRO A 525 13.88 9.73 -4.32
C PRO A 525 12.50 9.44 -3.71
N THR A 526 11.77 8.51 -4.32
CA THR A 526 10.53 7.92 -3.78
C THR A 526 10.58 6.41 -4.01
N LEU A 527 10.23 5.61 -2.98
CA LEU A 527 10.27 4.15 -3.12
C LEU A 527 8.98 3.61 -3.77
N MET A 528 7.83 4.20 -3.44
CA MET A 528 6.54 3.95 -4.08
C MET A 528 5.71 5.22 -4.16
N SER A 529 5.02 5.44 -5.29
CA SER A 529 4.06 6.54 -5.43
C SER A 529 2.69 6.08 -5.94
N VAL A 530 1.66 6.84 -5.56
CA VAL A 530 0.26 6.68 -5.96
C VAL A 530 -0.24 8.02 -6.49
N GLY A 531 -0.67 8.04 -7.75
CA GLY A 531 -1.09 9.27 -8.41
C GLY A 531 0.08 10.14 -8.86
N ARG A 532 -0.25 11.32 -9.33
CA ARG A 532 0.69 12.33 -9.84
C ARG A 532 0.56 13.64 -9.07
N ALA A 533 1.66 14.18 -8.62
CA ALA A 533 1.68 15.45 -7.90
C ALA A 533 0.97 16.58 -8.67
N GLY A 534 0.07 17.30 -7.98
CA GLY A 534 -0.70 18.40 -8.54
C GLY A 534 -1.86 18.00 -9.45
N VAL A 535 -2.19 16.72 -9.53
CA VAL A 535 -3.41 16.22 -10.18
C VAL A 535 -4.41 15.85 -9.09
N HIS A 536 -5.64 16.31 -9.21
CA HIS A 536 -6.75 16.08 -8.29
C HIS A 536 -7.93 15.51 -9.05
N THR A 537 -7.95 14.19 -9.22
CA THR A 537 -9.05 13.45 -9.86
C THR A 537 -9.92 12.85 -8.76
N ASP A 538 -11.23 13.04 -8.83
CA ASP A 538 -12.19 12.44 -7.90
C ASP A 538 -12.30 10.93 -8.12
N HIS A 539 -11.83 10.16 -7.17
CA HIS A 539 -11.91 8.69 -7.14
C HIS A 539 -12.89 8.17 -6.07
N ALA A 540 -13.72 9.03 -5.48
CA ALA A 540 -14.59 8.66 -4.36
C ALA A 540 -15.49 7.45 -4.65
N VAL A 541 -15.96 7.27 -5.89
CA VAL A 541 -16.81 6.14 -6.27
C VAL A 541 -16.04 4.82 -6.30
N ASN A 542 -14.76 4.86 -6.70
CA ASN A 542 -13.92 3.68 -6.84
C ASN A 542 -12.44 3.99 -6.49
N PRO A 543 -12.15 4.23 -5.21
CA PRO A 543 -10.84 4.67 -4.77
C PRO A 543 -9.72 3.65 -5.05
N ILE A 544 -8.49 4.17 -5.20
CA ILE A 544 -7.27 3.36 -5.12
C ILE A 544 -7.14 2.85 -3.68
N SER A 545 -6.64 1.64 -3.50
CA SER A 545 -6.48 1.06 -2.16
C SER A 545 -5.17 0.29 -1.99
N LEU A 546 -4.53 0.51 -0.84
CA LEU A 546 -3.31 -0.15 -0.40
C LEU A 546 -3.63 -0.95 0.86
N GLN A 547 -3.44 -2.29 0.87
CA GLN A 547 -3.72 -3.13 2.03
C GLN A 547 -2.51 -4.03 2.35
N ASP A 548 -2.07 -4.04 3.62
CA ASP A 548 -0.90 -4.82 4.06
C ASP A 548 0.32 -4.57 3.18
N VAL A 549 0.68 -3.30 2.99
CA VAL A 549 1.86 -2.90 2.22
C VAL A 549 2.93 -2.40 3.17
N PHE A 550 4.09 -3.05 3.18
CA PHE A 550 5.13 -2.80 4.16
C PHE A 550 6.42 -2.32 3.51
N PHE A 551 7.12 -1.41 4.18
CA PHE A 551 8.32 -0.78 3.64
C PHE A 551 9.46 -0.84 4.65
N ARG A 552 10.68 -1.12 4.15
CA ARG A 552 11.89 -1.16 4.98
C ARG A 552 13.01 -0.36 4.33
N ILE A 553 13.53 0.60 5.09
CA ILE A 553 14.74 1.34 4.72
C ILE A 553 15.89 0.77 5.55
N GLY A 554 16.58 -0.23 5.00
CA GLY A 554 17.51 -1.10 5.70
C GLY A 554 16.81 -2.38 6.19
N SER A 555 17.33 -3.51 5.82
CA SER A 555 16.85 -4.84 6.26
C SER A 555 17.92 -5.88 5.94
N SER A 556 17.72 -6.72 4.91
CA SER A 556 18.76 -7.59 4.38
C SER A 556 19.84 -6.84 3.58
N VAL A 557 19.53 -5.61 3.14
CA VAL A 557 20.42 -4.70 2.42
C VAL A 557 20.49 -3.34 3.09
N GLN A 558 21.58 -2.59 2.88
CA GLN A 558 21.75 -1.23 3.38
C GLN A 558 20.94 -0.26 2.51
N GLY A 559 19.62 -0.18 2.79
CA GLY A 559 18.67 0.55 1.96
C GLY A 559 18.66 2.05 2.20
N LYS A 560 18.29 2.83 1.16
CA LYS A 560 18.12 4.29 1.25
C LYS A 560 16.93 4.74 0.43
N ALA A 561 16.08 5.61 1.01
CA ALA A 561 15.00 6.27 0.27
C ALA A 561 14.69 7.62 0.91
N THR A 562 14.57 8.68 0.11
CA THR A 562 14.22 10.01 0.64
C THR A 562 12.78 10.05 1.14
N THR A 563 11.83 9.63 0.31
CA THR A 563 10.43 9.42 0.68
C THR A 563 10.06 7.96 0.45
N THR A 564 9.43 7.32 1.43
CA THR A 564 9.07 5.91 1.29
C THR A 564 7.80 5.72 0.49
N LEU A 565 6.70 6.33 0.93
CA LEU A 565 5.42 6.29 0.21
C LEU A 565 4.92 7.71 -0.02
N ALA A 566 4.66 8.06 -1.29
CA ALA A 566 4.02 9.31 -1.68
C ALA A 566 2.63 9.04 -2.27
N VAL A 567 1.58 9.61 -1.66
CA VAL A 567 0.19 9.50 -2.11
C VAL A 567 -0.27 10.86 -2.61
N HIS A 568 -0.44 10.97 -3.92
CA HIS A 568 -0.86 12.19 -4.60
C HIS A 568 -2.31 12.13 -5.08
N SER A 569 -2.85 10.91 -5.25
CA SER A 569 -4.21 10.67 -5.71
C SER A 569 -5.21 10.93 -4.61
N ASP A 570 -6.30 11.61 -4.94
CA ASP A 570 -7.41 11.85 -4.03
C ASP A 570 -8.14 10.53 -3.65
N ASP A 571 -8.90 10.54 -2.57
CA ASP A 571 -9.73 9.41 -2.09
C ASP A 571 -8.99 8.10 -1.78
N THR A 572 -7.68 8.05 -1.85
CA THR A 572 -6.90 6.82 -1.64
C THR A 572 -7.16 6.22 -0.25
N ILE A 573 -7.39 4.91 -0.21
CA ILE A 573 -7.50 4.14 1.03
C ILE A 573 -6.16 3.50 1.35
N ILE A 574 -5.58 3.84 2.50
CA ILE A 574 -4.39 3.24 3.08
C ILE A 574 -4.85 2.38 4.26
N ASP A 575 -4.68 1.06 4.19
CA ASP A 575 -5.19 0.14 5.21
C ASP A 575 -4.12 -0.86 5.65
N HIS A 576 -3.58 -0.64 6.84
CA HIS A 576 -2.49 -1.38 7.44
C HIS A 576 -1.18 -1.29 6.65
N ILE A 577 -0.47 -0.21 6.90
CA ILE A 577 0.89 0.05 6.39
C ILE A 577 1.87 0.14 7.55
N TRP A 578 3.05 -0.46 7.38
CA TRP A 578 4.21 -0.17 8.20
C TRP A 578 5.34 0.33 7.32
N ALA A 579 5.71 1.59 7.51
CA ALA A 579 6.89 2.20 6.91
C ALA A 579 7.96 2.32 8.00
N TRP A 580 9.06 1.59 7.84
CA TRP A 580 10.09 1.43 8.85
C TRP A 580 11.47 1.76 8.31
N ARG A 581 12.11 2.79 8.87
CA ARG A 581 13.54 2.96 8.73
C ARG A 581 14.20 2.10 9.81
N ALA A 582 14.80 0.99 9.41
CA ALA A 582 15.23 -0.05 10.31
C ALA A 582 16.28 0.46 11.32
N ASP A 583 16.01 0.28 12.59
CA ASP A 583 16.94 0.51 13.70
C ASP A 583 17.89 -0.68 13.89
N HIS A 584 17.53 -1.85 13.37
CA HIS A 584 18.34 -3.04 13.30
C HIS A 584 18.09 -3.80 11.98
N GLY A 585 19.02 -4.66 11.54
CA GLY A 585 18.88 -5.37 10.27
C GLY A 585 19.88 -6.51 10.08
N GLY A 586 19.70 -7.27 9.00
CA GLY A 586 20.70 -8.22 8.51
C GLY A 586 21.92 -7.52 7.89
N ALA A 587 21.74 -6.30 7.38
CA ALA A 587 22.80 -5.38 6.97
C ALA A 587 23.02 -4.29 8.05
N PRO A 588 24.17 -3.61 8.05
CA PRO A 588 24.42 -2.50 8.96
C PRO A 588 23.34 -1.40 8.87
N THR A 589 22.93 -0.89 10.04
CA THR A 589 22.00 0.24 10.18
C THR A 589 22.66 1.39 10.95
N GLY A 590 22.10 2.59 10.87
CA GLY A 590 22.59 3.75 11.62
C GLY A 590 22.27 5.09 10.93
N TRP A 591 22.46 6.18 11.65
CA TRP A 591 22.06 7.52 11.23
C TRP A 591 22.54 7.92 9.82
N ALA A 592 23.79 7.61 9.48
CA ALA A 592 24.36 7.91 8.16
C ALA A 592 24.36 6.70 7.21
N VAL A 593 23.74 5.59 7.58
CA VAL A 593 23.85 4.31 6.89
C VAL A 593 22.63 4.05 6.03
N ASN A 594 21.49 3.76 6.65
CA ASN A 594 20.21 3.52 5.98
C ASN A 594 19.34 4.80 6.11
N THR A 595 19.63 5.76 5.24
CA THR A 595 18.99 7.09 5.33
C THR A 595 17.58 7.09 4.77
N GLY A 596 16.67 7.75 5.49
CA GLY A 596 15.28 7.93 5.10
C GLY A 596 14.70 9.19 5.75
N ASP A 597 14.24 10.14 4.93
CA ASP A 597 13.73 11.42 5.45
C ASP A 597 12.30 11.29 5.96
N THR A 598 11.38 10.73 5.14
CA THR A 598 9.94 10.71 5.37
C THR A 598 9.33 9.36 5.03
N GLY A 599 8.54 8.81 5.94
CA GLY A 599 7.85 7.53 5.73
C GLY A 599 6.63 7.66 4.83
N LEU A 600 5.75 8.61 5.09
CA LEU A 600 4.53 8.85 4.32
C LEU A 600 4.36 10.33 4.00
N LEU A 601 4.19 10.63 2.71
CA LEU A 601 3.80 11.94 2.19
C LEU A 601 2.42 11.83 1.54
N VAL A 602 1.43 12.57 2.03
CA VAL A 602 0.08 12.62 1.47
C VAL A 602 -0.20 13.99 0.91
N ASN A 603 -0.39 14.07 -0.39
CA ASN A 603 -0.79 15.30 -1.11
C ASN A 603 -2.24 15.24 -1.60
N GLY A 604 -2.81 14.04 -1.76
CA GLY A 604 -4.20 13.86 -2.19
C GLY A 604 -5.19 14.32 -1.12
N ASP A 605 -6.33 14.82 -1.58
CA ASP A 605 -7.47 15.17 -0.75
C ASP A 605 -8.29 13.90 -0.41
N ASP A 606 -9.11 13.94 0.65
CA ASP A 606 -10.02 12.86 1.06
C ASP A 606 -9.35 11.50 1.33
N VAL A 607 -8.03 11.46 1.52
CA VAL A 607 -7.29 10.22 1.79
C VAL A 607 -7.63 9.70 3.19
N LEU A 608 -7.93 8.40 3.28
CA LEU A 608 -8.16 7.69 4.54
C LEU A 608 -7.00 6.74 4.85
N ALA A 609 -6.36 6.90 6.00
CA ALA A 609 -5.40 5.94 6.53
C ALA A 609 -5.98 5.22 7.75
N THR A 610 -5.94 3.89 7.76
CA THR A 610 -6.35 3.04 8.88
C THR A 610 -5.23 2.08 9.24
N GLY A 611 -4.89 1.96 10.54
CA GLY A 611 -3.79 1.08 10.96
C GLY A 611 -2.43 1.52 10.40
N LEU A 612 -2.06 2.77 10.62
CA LEU A 612 -0.84 3.39 10.11
C LEU A 612 0.29 3.29 11.13
N PHE A 613 1.38 2.62 10.74
CA PHE A 613 2.62 2.53 11.52
C PHE A 613 3.75 3.17 10.71
N VAL A 614 4.46 4.16 11.30
CA VAL A 614 5.58 4.84 10.62
C VAL A 614 6.68 5.13 11.64
N GLU A 615 7.89 4.61 11.43
CA GLU A 615 8.91 4.57 12.48
C GLU A 615 10.31 4.95 12.01
N HIS A 616 11.02 5.68 12.86
CA HIS A 616 12.47 5.95 12.86
C HIS A 616 12.98 6.84 11.72
N TYR A 617 12.13 7.53 10.97
CA TYR A 617 12.57 8.43 9.90
C TYR A 617 13.30 9.65 10.45
N GLN A 618 14.25 10.16 9.67
CA GLN A 618 15.18 11.21 10.11
C GLN A 618 14.57 12.61 10.11
N LYS A 619 13.43 12.80 9.41
CA LYS A 619 12.65 14.04 9.44
C LYS A 619 11.22 13.77 9.90
N TYR A 620 10.23 14.34 9.25
CA TYR A 620 8.83 14.03 9.56
C TYR A 620 8.50 12.59 9.15
N GLU A 621 7.95 11.81 10.06
CA GLU A 621 7.50 10.44 9.75
C GLU A 621 6.34 10.48 8.76
N VAL A 622 5.36 11.36 9.02
CA VAL A 622 4.21 11.62 8.17
C VAL A 622 4.11 13.11 7.86
N ILE A 623 3.92 13.43 6.57
CA ILE A 623 3.55 14.77 6.11
C ILE A 623 2.20 14.69 5.41
N TRP A 624 1.23 15.49 5.87
CA TRP A 624 -0.11 15.54 5.31
C TRP A 624 -0.42 16.92 4.76
N ASN A 625 -0.50 17.03 3.43
CA ASN A 625 -0.75 18.28 2.71
C ASN A 625 -2.18 18.37 2.15
N GLY A 626 -2.85 17.23 1.94
CA GLY A 626 -4.21 17.16 1.43
C GLY A 626 -5.27 17.57 2.45
N ASN A 627 -6.40 18.08 1.99
CA ASN A 627 -7.55 18.41 2.82
C ASN A 627 -8.49 17.22 3.02
N ARG A 628 -9.36 17.30 4.04
CA ARG A 628 -10.37 16.29 4.39
C ARG A 628 -9.79 14.89 4.63
N GLY A 629 -8.47 14.84 4.89
CA GLY A 629 -7.78 13.62 5.23
C GLY A 629 -8.19 13.08 6.59
N ARG A 630 -8.12 11.76 6.75
CA ARG A 630 -8.42 11.12 8.03
C ARG A 630 -7.45 9.99 8.33
N THR A 631 -6.96 9.94 9.57
CA THR A 631 -6.19 8.81 10.09
C THR A 631 -6.92 8.20 11.28
N ILE A 632 -7.11 6.86 11.26
CA ILE A 632 -7.65 6.09 12.38
C ILE A 632 -6.59 5.07 12.78
N PHE A 633 -6.06 5.23 13.95
CA PHE A 633 -4.89 4.56 14.50
C PHE A 633 -3.58 4.96 13.81
N PHE A 634 -2.73 5.64 14.57
CA PHE A 634 -1.36 5.95 14.20
C PHE A 634 -0.40 5.52 15.32
N GLN A 635 0.66 4.79 14.94
CA GLN A 635 1.73 4.42 15.85
C GLN A 635 3.06 4.86 15.22
N ASN A 636 3.90 5.44 16.08
CA ASN A 636 5.20 5.95 15.70
C ASN A 636 6.23 5.71 16.79
N GLU A 637 7.40 5.29 16.37
CA GLU A 637 8.61 5.35 17.19
C GLU A 637 9.60 6.33 16.55
N LYS A 638 10.13 7.25 17.38
CA LYS A 638 11.12 8.23 16.95
C LYS A 638 12.44 7.55 16.60
N PRO A 639 13.30 8.12 15.73
CA PRO A 639 14.58 7.51 15.41
C PRO A 639 15.43 7.34 16.69
N TYR A 640 15.84 6.12 16.97
CA TYR A 640 16.61 5.76 18.16
C TYR A 640 18.06 6.23 18.09
N ASP A 641 18.59 6.34 16.87
CA ASP A 641 20.01 6.47 16.54
C ASP A 641 20.47 7.92 16.32
N VAL A 642 19.73 8.90 16.81
CA VAL A 642 20.10 10.33 16.71
C VAL A 642 21.42 10.57 17.43
N PRO A 643 22.49 11.00 16.75
CA PRO A 643 23.82 11.09 17.37
C PRO A 643 23.94 12.26 18.35
N ASN A 644 23.29 13.37 18.06
CA ASN A 644 23.24 14.56 18.93
C ASN A 644 22.12 15.51 18.45
N GLN A 645 21.77 16.48 19.30
CA GLN A 645 20.70 17.43 18.99
C GLN A 645 20.99 18.29 17.74
N ALA A 646 22.27 18.67 17.52
CA ALA A 646 22.62 19.49 16.35
C ALA A 646 22.39 18.78 15.01
N ALA A 647 22.48 17.46 14.99
CA ALA A 647 22.17 16.65 13.82
C ALA A 647 20.67 16.50 13.56
N TRP A 648 19.82 16.92 14.53
CA TRP A 648 18.37 16.71 14.45
C TRP A 648 17.60 17.97 14.90
N ILE A 649 17.73 19.03 14.10
CA ILE A 649 17.01 20.30 14.27
C ILE A 649 16.01 20.43 13.14
N GLY A 650 14.73 20.53 13.48
CA GLY A 650 13.65 20.75 12.55
C GLY A 650 13.33 22.24 12.31
N PRO A 651 12.43 22.56 11.39
CA PRO A 651 12.04 23.95 11.09
C PRO A 651 11.43 24.71 12.27
N ARG A 652 10.88 23.98 13.25
CA ARG A 652 10.19 24.56 14.43
C ARG A 652 10.87 24.21 15.76
N GLY A 653 12.16 23.90 15.76
CA GLY A 653 12.93 23.63 16.96
C GLY A 653 13.61 22.26 16.96
N ASN A 654 13.73 21.67 18.16
CA ASN A 654 14.43 20.40 18.32
C ASN A 654 13.62 19.24 17.72
N GLY A 655 14.26 18.46 16.87
CA GLY A 655 13.70 17.29 16.21
C GLY A 655 12.57 17.59 15.23
N TYR A 656 11.93 16.54 14.74
CA TYR A 656 10.80 16.59 13.83
C TYR A 656 9.59 15.89 14.46
N ALA A 657 8.40 16.42 14.24
CA ALA A 657 7.17 15.78 14.68
C ALA A 657 6.99 14.42 13.98
N ALA A 658 6.31 13.49 14.64
CA ALA A 658 5.91 12.21 14.06
C ALA A 658 4.87 12.42 12.95
N TYR A 659 3.97 13.35 13.19
CA TYR A 659 2.85 13.62 12.30
C TYR A 659 2.73 15.12 12.08
N LYS A 660 2.93 15.54 10.84
CA LYS A 660 2.83 16.94 10.40
C LYS A 660 1.62 17.10 9.50
N VAL A 661 0.68 17.95 9.89
CA VAL A 661 -0.35 18.50 8.98
C VAL A 661 0.12 19.87 8.50
N ALA A 662 0.12 20.11 7.20
CA ALA A 662 0.60 21.37 6.62
C ALA A 662 -0.27 22.56 7.03
N ASP A 663 0.35 23.75 7.11
CA ASP A 663 -0.29 24.95 7.65
C ASP A 663 -1.47 25.46 6.78
N ASN A 664 -1.53 25.09 5.51
CA ASN A 664 -2.63 25.42 4.59
C ASN A 664 -3.83 24.46 4.70
N VAL A 665 -3.70 23.30 5.34
CA VAL A 665 -4.80 22.34 5.52
C VAL A 665 -5.84 22.92 6.46
N THR A 666 -7.10 22.85 6.04
CA THR A 666 -8.24 23.43 6.76
C THR A 666 -9.11 22.37 7.43
N ASP A 667 -9.08 21.12 6.94
CA ASP A 667 -9.86 20.00 7.46
C ASP A 667 -9.01 18.72 7.49
N HIS A 668 -8.89 18.12 8.67
CA HIS A 668 -8.16 16.88 8.90
C HIS A 668 -8.56 16.24 10.22
N GLU A 669 -8.63 14.91 10.27
CA GLU A 669 -8.91 14.19 11.52
C GLU A 669 -7.85 13.11 11.79
N LEU A 670 -7.42 13.02 13.05
CA LEU A 670 -6.63 11.90 13.55
C LEU A 670 -7.28 11.37 14.84
N TRP A 671 -7.51 10.05 14.86
CA TRP A 671 -8.07 9.32 15.99
C TRP A 671 -7.11 8.24 16.48
N GLY A 672 -6.75 8.25 17.76
CA GLY A 672 -5.94 7.21 18.37
C GLY A 672 -4.48 7.22 17.88
N GLY A 673 -3.74 8.30 18.15
CA GLY A 673 -2.34 8.46 17.74
C GLY A 673 -1.36 8.34 18.92
N GLY A 674 -0.33 7.48 18.79
CA GLY A 674 0.76 7.34 19.75
C GLY A 674 2.12 7.64 19.11
N SER A 675 2.97 8.43 19.83
CA SER A 675 4.36 8.63 19.44
C SER A 675 5.29 8.33 20.62
N TYR A 676 6.30 7.52 20.36
CA TYR A 676 7.17 6.92 21.35
C TYR A 676 8.62 7.33 21.10
N ALA A 677 9.36 7.62 22.18
CA ALA A 677 10.79 7.95 22.12
C ALA A 677 11.61 6.92 22.89
N TYR A 678 12.75 6.53 22.29
CA TYR A 678 13.80 5.75 22.94
C TYR A 678 15.16 6.16 22.35
N PHE A 679 15.67 7.36 22.74
CA PHE A 679 16.92 7.90 22.20
C PHE A 679 18.14 7.24 22.86
N ASN A 680 18.30 5.92 22.69
CA ASN A 680 19.29 5.12 23.39
C ASN A 680 20.75 5.41 22.98
N VAL A 681 20.99 5.94 21.78
CA VAL A 681 22.32 6.37 21.32
C VAL A 681 22.74 7.66 22.04
N ASN A 682 21.80 8.59 22.23
CA ASN A 682 22.06 9.81 22.99
C ASN A 682 20.81 10.24 23.78
N PRO A 683 20.68 9.84 25.06
CA PRO A 683 19.51 10.16 25.86
C PRO A 683 19.27 11.65 26.14
N SER A 684 20.24 12.52 25.86
CA SER A 684 20.06 13.98 25.99
C SER A 684 19.27 14.62 24.84
N VAL A 685 19.03 13.88 23.76
CA VAL A 685 18.24 14.34 22.62
C VAL A 685 16.79 14.52 23.03
N ARG A 686 16.17 15.57 22.46
CA ARG A 686 14.76 15.88 22.65
C ARG A 686 14.08 16.25 21.36
N VAL A 687 12.78 16.02 21.29
CA VAL A 687 11.90 16.57 20.28
C VAL A 687 10.86 17.48 20.93
N ASP A 688 10.60 18.63 20.34
CA ASP A 688 9.74 19.64 20.98
C ASP A 688 8.25 19.25 20.95
N ARG A 689 7.82 18.46 19.96
CA ARG A 689 6.43 17.97 19.86
C ARG A 689 6.31 16.69 19.05
N ALA A 690 5.32 15.86 19.38
CA ALA A 690 5.03 14.65 18.62
C ALA A 690 4.13 14.92 17.41
N PHE A 691 3.09 15.75 17.58
CA PHE A 691 2.15 16.13 16.54
C PHE A 691 2.27 17.62 16.26
N GLU A 692 2.44 17.99 15.00
CA GLU A 692 2.56 19.37 14.54
C GLU A 692 1.44 19.66 13.54
N VAL A 693 0.47 20.48 13.93
CA VAL A 693 -0.74 20.72 13.15
C VAL A 693 -1.17 22.19 13.23
N PRO A 694 -1.85 22.73 12.21
CA PRO A 694 -2.42 24.07 12.30
C PRO A 694 -3.51 24.14 13.39
N ASN A 695 -3.53 25.21 14.15
CA ASN A 695 -4.59 25.47 15.13
C ASN A 695 -5.85 26.01 14.45
N ARG A 696 -6.67 25.10 13.91
CA ARG A 696 -7.91 25.37 13.18
C ARG A 696 -9.00 24.41 13.63
N SER A 697 -10.24 24.87 13.73
CA SER A 697 -11.37 24.03 14.19
C SER A 697 -11.67 22.81 13.30
N GLY A 698 -11.28 22.85 12.02
CA GLY A 698 -11.42 21.71 11.10
C GLY A 698 -10.31 20.67 11.23
N VAL A 699 -9.17 21.02 11.85
CA VAL A 699 -8.02 20.09 12.04
C VAL A 699 -8.08 19.53 13.45
N ARG A 700 -8.59 18.32 13.60
CA ARG A 700 -8.97 17.72 14.89
C ARG A 700 -8.13 16.46 15.18
N LEU A 701 -7.48 16.46 16.33
CA LEU A 701 -6.82 15.28 16.87
C LEU A 701 -7.61 14.80 18.09
N ARG A 702 -7.82 13.49 18.18
CA ARG A 702 -8.57 12.84 19.26
C ARG A 702 -7.77 11.64 19.78
N SER A 703 -7.70 11.51 21.11
CA SER A 703 -7.05 10.38 21.77
C SER A 703 -5.59 10.20 21.31
N VAL A 704 -4.77 11.25 21.47
CA VAL A 704 -3.35 11.19 21.11
C VAL A 704 -2.47 11.22 22.34
N LEU A 705 -1.32 10.54 22.25
CA LEU A 705 -0.42 10.39 23.39
C LEU A 705 1.06 10.35 23.01
N THR A 706 1.90 10.53 24.03
CA THR A 706 3.36 10.30 23.94
C THR A 706 3.85 9.47 25.11
N VAL A 707 4.89 8.67 24.86
CA VAL A 707 5.60 7.89 25.89
C VAL A 707 7.11 8.01 25.66
N SER A 708 7.89 8.12 26.74
CA SER A 708 9.32 7.86 26.71
C SER A 708 9.55 6.44 27.18
N LEU A 709 9.98 5.55 26.28
CA LEU A 709 10.20 4.14 26.57
C LEU A 709 11.43 4.01 27.49
N GLY A 710 11.23 3.34 28.63
CA GLY A 710 12.28 3.24 29.66
C GLY A 710 12.76 4.59 30.22
N ASP A 711 11.97 5.65 30.03
CA ASP A 711 12.31 7.03 30.38
C ASP A 711 13.57 7.57 29.66
N VAL A 712 13.88 7.04 28.47
CA VAL A 712 15.05 7.38 27.67
C VAL A 712 14.71 8.36 26.55
N GLY A 713 15.19 9.61 26.68
CA GLY A 713 14.92 10.71 25.75
C GLY A 713 13.64 11.48 26.07
N THR A 714 13.46 12.62 25.41
CA THR A 714 12.40 13.58 25.76
C THR A 714 11.53 13.93 24.56
N ILE A 715 10.20 13.80 24.72
CA ILE A 715 9.21 14.50 23.89
C ILE A 715 8.61 15.59 24.76
N ALA A 716 8.78 16.87 24.39
CA ALA A 716 8.43 17.99 25.26
C ALA A 716 6.91 18.27 25.29
N ASN A 717 6.20 18.01 24.20
CA ASN A 717 4.75 18.20 24.12
C ASN A 717 4.10 17.12 23.22
N VAL A 718 2.83 16.85 23.48
CA VAL A 718 2.05 15.91 22.67
C VAL A 718 1.67 16.57 21.35
N VAL A 719 0.87 17.64 21.36
CA VAL A 719 0.42 18.35 20.16
C VAL A 719 0.86 19.81 20.26
N ASN A 720 1.64 20.28 19.30
CA ASN A 720 2.20 21.63 19.29
C ASN A 720 2.86 21.95 20.63
N ASP A 721 2.30 22.88 21.40
CA ASP A 721 2.81 23.28 22.73
C ASP A 721 1.90 22.78 23.87
N VAL A 722 1.09 21.72 23.61
CA VAL A 722 0.08 21.18 24.55
C VAL A 722 0.40 19.74 24.92
N GLY A 723 0.07 19.35 26.15
CA GLY A 723 0.12 17.97 26.67
C GLY A 723 1.27 17.71 27.65
N GLY A 724 2.33 18.52 27.62
CA GLY A 724 3.48 18.40 28.50
C GLY A 724 4.44 17.27 28.15
N ALA A 725 5.55 17.22 28.88
CA ALA A 725 6.71 16.40 28.54
C ALA A 725 6.60 14.94 29.02
N VAL A 726 7.23 14.03 28.26
CA VAL A 726 7.69 12.72 28.72
C VAL A 726 9.22 12.68 28.67
N PRO A 727 9.95 12.06 29.62
CA PRO A 727 9.38 11.31 30.76
C PRO A 727 8.48 12.18 31.62
N ASN A 728 7.38 11.56 32.06
CA ASN A 728 6.49 12.19 33.02
C ASN A 728 7.18 12.16 34.41
N PRO A 729 7.08 13.21 35.27
CA PRO A 729 7.59 13.17 36.65
C PRO A 729 7.05 12.00 37.50
N ALA A 730 5.92 11.39 37.11
CA ALA A 730 5.45 10.16 37.74
C ALA A 730 6.29 8.92 37.41
N GLY A 731 7.23 9.03 36.45
CA GLY A 731 8.14 7.96 36.04
C GLY A 731 7.49 6.78 35.34
N ASN A 732 8.28 5.74 35.09
CA ASN A 732 7.84 4.43 34.58
C ASN A 732 7.02 4.45 33.31
N THR A 733 7.54 5.05 32.23
CA THR A 733 6.85 5.05 30.91
C THR A 733 5.39 5.56 30.96
N THR A 734 5.08 6.43 31.94
CA THR A 734 3.73 7.00 32.08
C THR A 734 3.42 7.96 30.93
N PRO A 735 2.34 7.75 30.19
CA PRO A 735 2.02 8.57 29.01
C PRO A 735 1.61 10.00 29.38
N ARG A 736 1.81 10.92 28.43
CA ARG A 736 1.09 12.18 28.36
C ARG A 736 0.02 12.07 27.30
N ASN A 737 -1.19 12.48 27.66
CA ASN A 737 -2.37 12.31 26.84
C ASN A 737 -3.00 13.65 26.48
N VAL A 738 -3.50 13.78 25.26
CA VAL A 738 -4.40 14.85 24.80
C VAL A 738 -5.66 14.20 24.26
N VAL A 739 -6.77 14.35 24.98
CA VAL A 739 -8.06 13.73 24.61
C VAL A 739 -8.61 14.36 23.34
N ALA A 740 -8.47 15.69 23.21
CA ALA A 740 -8.95 16.45 22.06
C ALA A 740 -8.05 17.67 21.81
N TYR A 741 -7.78 17.95 20.53
CA TYR A 741 -7.09 19.17 20.09
C TYR A 741 -7.66 19.60 18.73
N PRO A 742 -7.91 20.89 18.47
CA PRO A 742 -8.31 21.88 19.43
C PRO A 742 -9.62 21.54 20.07
#